data_115dfc6ea803a634ae31e146d3f69b0c
#
_entry.id   115dfc6ea803a634ae31e146d3f69b0c
#
_cell.length_a   1.000
_cell.length_b   1.000
_cell.length_c   1.000
_cell.angle_alpha   90.00
_cell.angle_beta   90.00
_cell.angle_gamma   90.00
#
_symmetry.space_group_name_H-M   'P 1'
#
loop_
_entity.id
_entity.type
_entity.pdbx_description
1 polymer ?
#
loop_
_entity_poly.entity_id
_entity_poly.type
_entity_poly.pdbx_seq_one_letter_code
_entity_poly.pdbx_strand_id
1 'polypeptide(L)'
;FQNLSTKGPIQSIASKVECTGGTAGSYECNNIDLMSFMDKTEIGGGNTTSLNDIWGWTDSVTNKEYAIVGMSNGTSFVDVTSPDNPIYIGRLATHSSNSTWRDIKVYNNHAFIVSEASGHGMQVFDLTILRTFNSSPITFSETAHYGEFGNAHNIFINEDTGFAYAIGTSTCGPGGLHIVDISTPTLPSKSACVSDPSTGRSNTGYVHDVQCVVYNGPDSQYVGKEICFGSNETNVWIADLSTKSDDSSGAKTIGLGSYDNYYTHQGWLTEDHKYFIVNDELDEYNGGFGNTRTLIWNVEDLSNPTLQTTYTGPTPSIDHNNYVIGNYVYMSHYTSGLRILDIFDINNPIEEAYFDVYPSNNNSSFDGTWSNYPYYNSGTVVVTGIDEGLYILNPTFDDTAPDAPENISYEIPQDGTISFNWTLSDDTSSQVRIYRSEEALFTPTSSNLIATVSYPTSGFIDDNLDTTKTYYYKLSAVNSQGEESQFSSEYQIQPVTFINAPPNIDTVSDVQINEDANLGIQLTGVNYGADVNAQNVTVTAYAENTAIFPSLVVNNPSTGQFILDLAPSADSNGSSVVYVTVRDDGGTADGGIDSTRVSFNATVLPVNDTPGSFTASGEYLFNAIDGSGAFLSNEYLFITPENQNDSLRFVWEESADVDGDTIEYRMIGYDDLEFLSMNTWTQDTSIAWALKDLVAQTDTVNVSEGSWSVISTDGQSFQQAVSGSIGNLKIDGRALIPDVLELKQNYPNPFTTFTTLEYDVPSPQYVVLRVFNIKGQLVTTLVDEEQGSGYKSVVWDGTNDNGDTVSSGVYFCQMYTPANPNGGQFIKAIKMLRLR
;
A
#
# COMPACT_ATOMS: atom_id res chain seq x y z
N PHE A 1 -10.27 -34.96 -29.35
CA PHE A 1 -11.55 -34.40 -28.94
C PHE A 1 -12.70 -35.01 -29.77
N GLN A 2 -13.18 -36.18 -29.43
CA GLN A 2 -14.52 -36.69 -29.81
C GLN A 2 -14.92 -37.83 -28.88
N ASN A 3 -15.51 -37.49 -27.76
CA ASN A 3 -16.53 -38.33 -27.14
C ASN A 3 -17.54 -37.40 -26.49
N LEU A 4 -18.52 -36.95 -27.26
CA LEU A 4 -19.69 -36.26 -26.75
C LEU A 4 -20.48 -37.26 -25.91
N SER A 5 -20.25 -37.34 -24.64
CA SER A 5 -21.23 -37.89 -23.69
C SER A 5 -22.40 -36.90 -23.68
N THR A 6 -23.59 -37.39 -24.02
CA THR A 6 -24.84 -36.62 -23.98
C THR A 6 -25.22 -36.36 -22.54
N LYS A 7 -24.56 -35.36 -21.89
CA LYS A 7 -25.07 -34.76 -20.65
C LYS A 7 -26.33 -33.96 -20.99
N GLY A 8 -27.40 -34.11 -20.22
CA GLY A 8 -28.50 -33.14 -20.27
C GLY A 8 -27.98 -31.74 -19.91
N PRO A 9 -28.64 -30.66 -20.31
CA PRO A 9 -28.21 -29.33 -20.01
C PRO A 9 -28.10 -29.19 -18.47
N ILE A 10 -26.94 -28.74 -17.99
CA ILE A 10 -26.76 -28.37 -16.58
C ILE A 10 -27.64 -27.14 -16.37
N GLN A 11 -28.53 -27.20 -15.40
CA GLN A 11 -29.48 -26.13 -15.14
C GLN A 11 -28.77 -25.03 -14.33
N SER A 12 -28.82 -23.80 -14.78
CA SER A 12 -28.24 -22.64 -14.07
C SER A 12 -28.79 -22.52 -12.66
N ILE A 13 -27.93 -22.14 -11.75
CA ILE A 13 -28.21 -21.97 -10.33
C ILE A 13 -28.10 -20.48 -10.00
N ALA A 14 -29.23 -19.85 -9.70
CA ALA A 14 -29.32 -18.41 -9.39
C ALA A 14 -29.53 -18.15 -7.88
N SER A 15 -28.97 -19.02 -7.02
CA SER A 15 -29.05 -18.82 -5.57
C SER A 15 -27.96 -19.62 -4.88
N LYS A 16 -27.42 -19.09 -3.80
CA LYS A 16 -26.42 -19.76 -2.99
C LYS A 16 -26.83 -21.19 -2.61
N VAL A 17 -25.89 -22.13 -2.79
CA VAL A 17 -25.95 -23.50 -2.28
C VAL A 17 -24.73 -23.74 -1.41
N GLU A 18 -24.98 -23.89 -0.11
CA GLU A 18 -23.92 -24.12 0.88
C GLU A 18 -23.29 -25.50 0.71
N CYS A 19 -21.98 -25.59 0.89
CA CYS A 19 -21.25 -26.85 0.99
C CYS A 19 -21.53 -27.51 2.34
N THR A 20 -22.48 -28.46 2.37
CA THR A 20 -22.90 -29.11 3.58
C THR A 20 -22.78 -30.62 3.45
N GLY A 21 -22.05 -31.24 4.37
CA GLY A 21 -21.86 -32.70 4.37
C GLY A 21 -21.06 -33.21 3.17
N GLY A 22 -20.20 -32.39 2.61
CA GLY A 22 -19.30 -32.69 1.47
C GLY A 22 -19.93 -32.46 0.11
N THR A 23 -21.07 -31.78 0.01
CA THR A 23 -21.73 -31.48 -1.26
C THR A 23 -22.42 -30.11 -1.27
N ALA A 24 -22.39 -29.44 -2.42
CA ALA A 24 -23.22 -28.27 -2.76
C ALA A 24 -24.12 -28.67 -3.94
N GLY A 25 -25.33 -29.16 -3.64
CA GLY A 25 -26.22 -29.74 -4.63
C GLY A 25 -25.67 -31.05 -5.21
N SER A 26 -25.32 -31.06 -6.51
CA SER A 26 -24.71 -32.22 -7.19
C SER A 26 -23.18 -32.21 -7.25
N TYR A 27 -22.56 -31.15 -6.74
CA TYR A 27 -21.12 -30.94 -6.77
C TYR A 27 -20.48 -31.40 -5.46
N GLU A 28 -19.40 -32.16 -5.53
CA GLU A 28 -18.58 -32.45 -4.35
C GLU A 28 -17.79 -31.20 -3.96
N CYS A 29 -17.70 -30.95 -2.65
CA CYS A 29 -17.04 -29.76 -2.14
C CYS A 29 -16.49 -29.95 -0.74
N ASN A 30 -15.55 -29.09 -0.36
CA ASN A 30 -15.10 -28.88 1.01
C ASN A 30 -14.78 -27.39 1.18
N ASN A 31 -15.36 -26.74 2.20
CA ASN A 31 -15.11 -25.34 2.54
C ASN A 31 -15.30 -24.34 1.37
N ILE A 32 -16.11 -24.65 0.37
CA ILE A 32 -16.44 -23.72 -0.73
C ILE A 32 -17.93 -23.80 -1.05
N ASP A 33 -18.64 -22.70 -0.89
CA ASP A 33 -20.03 -22.56 -1.28
C ASP A 33 -20.16 -22.22 -2.77
N LEU A 34 -21.20 -22.78 -3.42
CA LEU A 34 -21.62 -22.32 -4.74
C LEU A 34 -22.55 -21.12 -4.59
N MET A 35 -22.07 -19.94 -4.97
CA MET A 35 -22.91 -18.74 -4.95
C MET A 35 -23.89 -18.75 -6.11
N SER A 36 -23.42 -19.03 -7.30
CA SER A 36 -24.25 -19.22 -8.49
C SER A 36 -23.48 -19.95 -9.60
N PHE A 37 -24.23 -20.44 -10.59
CA PHE A 37 -23.69 -21.00 -11.82
C PHE A 37 -24.47 -20.44 -13.01
N MET A 38 -23.76 -19.98 -14.02
CA MET A 38 -24.32 -19.53 -15.31
C MET A 38 -23.88 -20.46 -16.43
N ASP A 39 -24.85 -21.11 -17.09
CA ASP A 39 -24.57 -21.88 -18.31
C ASP A 39 -23.90 -21.01 -19.39
N LYS A 40 -22.99 -21.58 -20.15
CA LYS A 40 -22.26 -20.86 -21.21
C LYS A 40 -23.17 -20.12 -22.20
N THR A 41 -24.41 -20.57 -22.40
CA THR A 41 -25.38 -19.88 -23.28
C THR A 41 -25.97 -18.63 -22.62
N GLU A 42 -26.01 -18.54 -21.31
CA GLU A 42 -26.50 -17.37 -20.56
C GLU A 42 -25.49 -16.22 -20.53
N ILE A 43 -24.22 -16.55 -20.71
CA ILE A 43 -23.14 -15.55 -20.81
C ILE A 43 -22.76 -15.23 -22.27
N GLY A 44 -23.66 -15.51 -23.22
CA GLY A 44 -23.51 -15.14 -24.64
C GLY A 44 -22.72 -16.13 -25.49
N GLY A 45 -22.40 -17.31 -24.96
CA GLY A 45 -21.89 -18.44 -25.75
C GLY A 45 -23.00 -19.15 -26.51
N GLY A 46 -22.63 -20.12 -27.32
CA GLY A 46 -23.54 -21.04 -28.02
C GLY A 46 -23.28 -22.48 -27.58
N ASN A 47 -24.14 -23.40 -27.99
CA ASN A 47 -23.99 -24.83 -27.67
C ASN A 47 -22.63 -25.45 -28.08
N THR A 48 -21.98 -24.87 -29.08
CA THR A 48 -20.66 -25.32 -29.58
C THR A 48 -19.50 -24.44 -29.07
N THR A 49 -19.76 -23.51 -28.19
CA THR A 49 -18.75 -22.64 -27.60
C THR A 49 -18.14 -23.38 -26.39
N SER A 50 -16.83 -23.36 -26.27
CA SER A 50 -16.11 -23.77 -25.06
C SER A 50 -15.58 -22.53 -24.37
N LEU A 51 -15.57 -22.54 -23.04
CA LEU A 51 -14.91 -21.54 -22.24
C LEU A 51 -13.42 -21.89 -22.11
N ASN A 52 -12.61 -20.88 -21.82
CA ASN A 52 -11.18 -21.03 -21.58
C ASN A 52 -10.75 -20.10 -20.45
N ASP A 53 -9.67 -19.31 -20.60
CA ASP A 53 -9.16 -18.51 -19.50
C ASP A 53 -10.17 -17.48 -19.00
N ILE A 54 -9.97 -17.06 -17.76
CA ILE A 54 -10.81 -16.08 -17.06
C ILE A 54 -9.91 -15.10 -16.31
N TRP A 55 -10.30 -13.84 -16.33
CA TRP A 55 -9.70 -12.82 -15.49
C TRP A 55 -10.77 -11.98 -14.80
N GLY A 56 -10.40 -11.25 -13.76
CA GLY A 56 -11.33 -10.37 -13.06
C GLY A 56 -10.94 -8.90 -13.20
N TRP A 57 -11.92 -8.04 -13.02
CA TRP A 57 -11.70 -6.61 -12.88
C TRP A 57 -12.62 -6.03 -11.81
N THR A 58 -12.03 -5.30 -10.87
CA THR A 58 -12.77 -4.50 -9.89
C THR A 58 -12.74 -3.05 -10.32
N ASP A 59 -13.90 -2.48 -10.61
CA ASP A 59 -14.03 -1.07 -10.97
C ASP A 59 -13.82 -0.18 -9.73
N SER A 60 -12.72 0.52 -9.69
CA SER A 60 -12.34 1.41 -8.59
C SER A 60 -13.27 2.61 -8.37
N VAL A 61 -14.17 2.89 -9.33
CA VAL A 61 -15.16 4.00 -9.23
C VAL A 61 -16.49 3.54 -8.65
N THR A 62 -16.93 2.35 -9.05
CA THR A 62 -18.25 1.82 -8.64
C THR A 62 -18.15 0.72 -7.60
N ASN A 63 -16.93 0.23 -7.31
CA ASN A 63 -16.63 -0.97 -6.51
C ASN A 63 -17.32 -2.24 -7.03
N LYS A 64 -17.68 -2.27 -8.30
CA LYS A 64 -18.24 -3.44 -8.94
C LYS A 64 -17.16 -4.41 -9.39
N GLU A 65 -17.45 -5.69 -9.27
CA GLU A 65 -16.59 -6.78 -9.66
C GLU A 65 -17.13 -7.44 -10.93
N TYR A 66 -16.25 -7.66 -11.90
CA TYR A 66 -16.62 -8.21 -13.21
C TYR A 66 -15.75 -9.40 -13.56
N ALA A 67 -16.37 -10.51 -13.93
CA ALA A 67 -15.69 -11.64 -14.58
C ALA A 67 -15.54 -11.36 -16.08
N ILE A 68 -14.34 -11.55 -16.59
CA ILE A 68 -13.97 -11.42 -18.00
C ILE A 68 -13.68 -12.83 -18.51
N VAL A 69 -14.66 -13.44 -19.15
CA VAL A 69 -14.68 -14.86 -19.49
C VAL A 69 -14.25 -15.09 -20.93
N GLY A 70 -13.13 -15.75 -21.11
CA GLY A 70 -12.66 -16.19 -22.43
C GLY A 70 -13.55 -17.31 -22.98
N MET A 71 -13.87 -17.20 -24.25
CA MET A 71 -14.64 -18.18 -25.00
C MET A 71 -13.98 -18.46 -26.35
N SER A 72 -14.22 -19.62 -26.90
CA SER A 72 -13.66 -19.99 -28.20
C SER A 72 -14.03 -19.02 -29.35
N ASN A 73 -15.13 -18.25 -29.21
CA ASN A 73 -15.65 -17.30 -30.20
C ASN A 73 -15.64 -15.84 -29.76
N GLY A 74 -14.95 -15.49 -28.65
CA GLY A 74 -14.88 -14.12 -28.14
C GLY A 74 -14.66 -14.06 -26.64
N THR A 75 -15.05 -12.97 -26.01
CA THR A 75 -14.90 -12.71 -24.58
C THR A 75 -16.22 -12.20 -24.00
N SER A 76 -16.67 -12.74 -22.89
CA SER A 76 -17.90 -12.37 -22.19
C SER A 76 -17.58 -11.55 -20.94
N PHE A 77 -18.47 -10.63 -20.56
CA PHE A 77 -18.39 -9.79 -19.38
C PHE A 77 -19.61 -10.02 -18.49
N VAL A 78 -19.35 -10.38 -17.24
CA VAL A 78 -20.40 -10.68 -16.24
C VAL A 78 -20.13 -9.85 -14.99
N ASP A 79 -21.11 -9.08 -14.52
CA ASP A 79 -21.08 -8.39 -13.23
C ASP A 79 -21.34 -9.44 -12.13
N VAL A 80 -20.34 -9.68 -11.31
CA VAL A 80 -20.36 -10.65 -10.20
C VAL A 80 -20.36 -9.97 -8.82
N THR A 81 -20.61 -8.67 -8.79
CA THR A 81 -20.70 -7.86 -7.54
C THR A 81 -21.67 -8.46 -6.52
N SER A 82 -22.75 -9.07 -7.00
CA SER A 82 -23.67 -9.88 -6.20
C SER A 82 -23.50 -11.34 -6.64
N PRO A 83 -22.61 -12.10 -6.00
CA PRO A 83 -22.20 -13.42 -6.51
C PRO A 83 -23.33 -14.44 -6.54
N ASP A 84 -24.41 -14.24 -5.77
CA ASP A 84 -25.65 -15.03 -5.80
C ASP A 84 -26.66 -14.58 -6.89
N ASN A 85 -26.39 -13.46 -7.56
CA ASN A 85 -27.25 -12.92 -8.62
C ASN A 85 -26.40 -12.22 -9.70
N PRO A 86 -25.51 -12.92 -10.40
CA PRO A 86 -24.65 -12.35 -11.43
C PRO A 86 -25.43 -11.84 -12.63
N ILE A 87 -24.89 -10.85 -13.31
CA ILE A 87 -25.56 -10.21 -14.44
C ILE A 87 -24.67 -10.29 -15.69
N TYR A 88 -25.13 -10.95 -16.73
CA TYR A 88 -24.47 -10.91 -18.03
C TYR A 88 -24.59 -9.50 -18.67
N ILE A 89 -23.44 -8.85 -18.85
CA ILE A 89 -23.36 -7.48 -19.40
C ILE A 89 -23.32 -7.48 -20.92
N GLY A 90 -22.58 -8.42 -21.51
CA GLY A 90 -22.40 -8.50 -22.96
C GLY A 90 -21.10 -9.18 -23.36
N ARG A 91 -20.79 -9.10 -24.64
CA ARG A 91 -19.63 -9.80 -25.21
C ARG A 91 -18.86 -8.97 -26.21
N LEU A 92 -17.56 -9.23 -26.32
CA LEU A 92 -16.68 -8.82 -27.39
C LEU A 92 -16.43 -10.02 -28.31
N ALA A 93 -16.68 -9.88 -29.62
CA ALA A 93 -16.36 -10.94 -30.56
C ALA A 93 -14.86 -11.14 -30.72
N THR A 94 -14.43 -12.37 -31.10
CA THR A 94 -13.03 -12.61 -31.46
C THR A 94 -12.62 -11.76 -32.65
N HIS A 95 -11.37 -11.25 -32.65
CA HIS A 95 -10.87 -10.41 -33.74
C HIS A 95 -10.79 -11.18 -35.08
N SER A 96 -10.45 -12.45 -34.99
CA SER A 96 -10.35 -13.32 -36.19
C SER A 96 -11.19 -14.59 -36.04
N SER A 97 -10.70 -15.76 -36.39
CA SER A 97 -11.42 -17.03 -36.28
C SER A 97 -11.54 -17.51 -34.81
N ASN A 98 -12.45 -18.45 -34.56
CA ASN A 98 -12.57 -19.13 -33.29
C ASN A 98 -11.29 -19.89 -32.93
N SER A 99 -10.99 -19.97 -31.66
CA SER A 99 -9.88 -20.75 -31.09
C SER A 99 -10.26 -21.28 -29.72
N THR A 100 -9.83 -22.46 -29.37
CA THR A 100 -9.96 -23.04 -28.04
C THR A 100 -9.09 -22.28 -27.03
N TRP A 101 -7.96 -21.77 -27.47
CA TRP A 101 -6.99 -21.08 -26.63
C TRP A 101 -7.15 -19.56 -26.73
N ARG A 102 -7.44 -18.96 -25.61
CA ARG A 102 -7.56 -17.51 -25.41
C ARG A 102 -7.16 -17.19 -23.98
N ASP A 103 -6.32 -16.16 -23.81
CA ASP A 103 -5.90 -15.68 -22.51
C ASP A 103 -6.18 -14.18 -22.35
N ILE A 104 -6.39 -13.76 -21.09
CA ILE A 104 -6.89 -12.43 -20.74
C ILE A 104 -6.17 -11.93 -19.50
N LYS A 105 -5.63 -10.72 -19.56
CA LYS A 105 -5.13 -9.99 -18.39
C LYS A 105 -5.63 -8.55 -18.42
N VAL A 106 -5.58 -7.88 -17.27
CA VAL A 106 -6.11 -6.52 -17.10
C VAL A 106 -5.00 -5.58 -16.65
N TYR A 107 -4.96 -4.40 -17.25
CA TYR A 107 -4.08 -3.31 -16.84
C TYR A 107 -4.76 -1.97 -17.08
N ASN A 108 -4.68 -1.06 -16.09
CA ASN A 108 -5.18 0.32 -16.17
C ASN A 108 -6.60 0.41 -16.78
N ASN A 109 -7.54 -0.37 -16.21
CA ASN A 109 -8.94 -0.48 -16.63
C ASN A 109 -9.15 -0.97 -18.08
N HIS A 110 -8.19 -1.66 -18.67
CA HIS A 110 -8.33 -2.28 -20.00
C HIS A 110 -8.06 -3.77 -19.91
N ALA A 111 -8.86 -4.56 -20.62
CA ALA A 111 -8.59 -5.97 -20.85
C ALA A 111 -7.72 -6.12 -22.10
N PHE A 112 -6.69 -6.93 -22.00
CA PHE A 112 -5.79 -7.34 -23.08
C PHE A 112 -6.03 -8.82 -23.36
N ILE A 113 -6.43 -9.14 -24.57
CA ILE A 113 -6.95 -10.44 -24.93
C ILE A 113 -6.16 -10.98 -26.12
N VAL A 114 -5.53 -12.12 -25.93
CA VAL A 114 -4.81 -12.83 -26.99
C VAL A 114 -5.51 -14.13 -27.38
N SER A 115 -5.10 -14.74 -28.49
CA SER A 115 -5.62 -16.03 -28.91
C SER A 115 -4.65 -16.71 -29.90
N GLU A 116 -4.68 -18.02 -29.98
CA GLU A 116 -3.95 -18.79 -30.98
C GLU A 116 -4.56 -18.73 -32.41
N ALA A 117 -5.74 -18.12 -32.56
CA ALA A 117 -6.34 -17.91 -33.88
C ALA A 117 -5.43 -17.07 -34.76
N SER A 118 -5.16 -17.56 -35.99
CA SER A 118 -4.31 -16.84 -36.94
C SER A 118 -4.83 -15.44 -37.23
N GLY A 119 -3.96 -14.44 -37.12
CA GLY A 119 -4.30 -13.03 -37.34
C GLY A 119 -5.11 -12.38 -36.20
N HIS A 120 -5.20 -13.02 -35.02
CA HIS A 120 -5.91 -12.44 -33.89
C HIS A 120 -5.16 -11.27 -33.27
N GLY A 121 -3.84 -11.37 -33.10
CA GLY A 121 -3.05 -10.37 -32.38
C GLY A 121 -3.51 -10.23 -30.92
N MET A 122 -3.54 -8.98 -30.43
CA MET A 122 -4.02 -8.64 -29.10
C MET A 122 -5.15 -7.59 -29.21
N GLN A 123 -6.35 -7.98 -28.80
CA GLN A 123 -7.47 -7.06 -28.65
C GLN A 123 -7.29 -6.28 -27.34
N VAL A 124 -7.61 -5.00 -27.35
CA VAL A 124 -7.67 -4.14 -26.17
C VAL A 124 -9.11 -3.64 -26.00
N PHE A 125 -9.65 -3.80 -24.80
CA PHE A 125 -11.01 -3.36 -24.48
C PHE A 125 -11.02 -2.48 -23.21
N ASP A 126 -11.56 -1.28 -23.33
CA ASP A 126 -11.75 -0.35 -22.21
C ASP A 126 -12.91 -0.85 -21.32
N LEU A 127 -12.58 -1.39 -20.17
CA LEU A 127 -13.54 -1.95 -19.21
C LEU A 127 -14.47 -0.89 -18.60
N THR A 128 -14.11 0.39 -18.64
CA THR A 128 -14.98 1.46 -18.14
C THR A 128 -16.28 1.59 -18.95
N ILE A 129 -16.29 1.04 -20.17
CA ILE A 129 -17.50 0.96 -21.02
C ILE A 129 -18.57 0.09 -20.36
N LEU A 130 -18.21 -0.88 -19.54
CA LEU A 130 -19.16 -1.74 -18.80
C LEU A 130 -20.09 -0.94 -17.89
N ARG A 131 -19.67 0.25 -17.44
CA ARG A 131 -20.51 1.17 -16.66
C ARG A 131 -21.74 1.67 -17.42
N THR A 132 -21.75 1.56 -18.76
CA THR A 132 -22.87 1.98 -19.62
C THR A 132 -24.02 0.97 -19.69
N PHE A 133 -23.87 -0.19 -19.05
CA PHE A 133 -24.89 -1.23 -19.04
C PHE A 133 -26.22 -0.73 -18.45
N ASN A 134 -27.31 -1.00 -19.17
CA ASN A 134 -28.66 -0.48 -18.87
C ASN A 134 -29.75 -1.56 -18.91
N SER A 135 -29.45 -2.78 -18.52
CA SER A 135 -30.36 -3.92 -18.44
C SER A 135 -30.50 -4.81 -19.69
N SER A 136 -29.79 -4.55 -20.75
CA SER A 136 -29.76 -5.45 -21.93
C SER A 136 -28.34 -5.76 -22.35
N PRO A 137 -27.99 -7.02 -22.63
CA PRO A 137 -26.65 -7.40 -23.06
C PRO A 137 -26.18 -6.65 -24.31
N ILE A 138 -24.91 -6.25 -24.30
CA ILE A 138 -24.30 -5.42 -25.35
C ILE A 138 -23.31 -6.26 -26.17
N THR A 139 -23.32 -6.09 -27.50
CA THR A 139 -22.20 -6.55 -28.32
C THR A 139 -21.20 -5.40 -28.43
N PHE A 140 -20.02 -5.60 -27.81
CA PHE A 140 -18.97 -4.61 -27.80
C PHE A 140 -18.06 -4.68 -29.02
N SER A 141 -17.33 -3.60 -29.26
CA SER A 141 -16.20 -3.55 -30.18
C SER A 141 -14.91 -3.32 -29.40
N GLU A 142 -13.81 -3.84 -29.89
CA GLU A 142 -12.51 -3.56 -29.30
C GLU A 142 -12.19 -2.06 -29.31
N THR A 143 -11.48 -1.58 -28.29
CA THR A 143 -11.07 -0.18 -28.17
C THR A 143 -9.81 0.10 -28.99
N ALA A 144 -8.91 -0.86 -29.02
CA ALA A 144 -7.69 -0.85 -29.83
C ALA A 144 -7.29 -2.28 -30.19
N HIS A 145 -6.37 -2.41 -31.14
CA HIS A 145 -5.83 -3.69 -31.57
C HIS A 145 -4.33 -3.59 -31.83
N TYR A 146 -3.57 -4.59 -31.39
CA TYR A 146 -2.16 -4.73 -31.68
C TYR A 146 -1.91 -5.96 -32.54
N GLY A 147 -1.41 -5.78 -33.76
CA GLY A 147 -1.26 -6.83 -34.77
C GLY A 147 0.17 -7.19 -35.15
N GLU A 148 1.20 -6.77 -34.38
CA GLU A 148 2.60 -7.08 -34.71
C GLU A 148 2.99 -8.53 -34.43
N PHE A 149 2.14 -9.32 -33.76
CA PHE A 149 2.16 -10.77 -33.76
C PHE A 149 0.82 -11.31 -34.29
N GLY A 150 0.84 -12.45 -34.99
CA GLY A 150 -0.39 -12.99 -35.59
C GLY A 150 -1.25 -13.76 -34.62
N ASN A 151 -0.65 -14.38 -33.63
CA ASN A 151 -1.28 -15.16 -32.56
C ASN A 151 -0.38 -15.25 -31.35
N ALA A 152 -0.96 -15.53 -30.20
CA ALA A 152 -0.24 -15.86 -28.98
C ALA A 152 -1.01 -16.93 -28.18
N HIS A 153 -0.30 -17.76 -27.45
CA HIS A 153 -0.89 -18.77 -26.57
C HIS A 153 -1.41 -18.13 -25.29
N ASN A 154 -0.53 -17.46 -24.53
CA ASN A 154 -0.83 -16.77 -23.28
C ASN A 154 -0.36 -15.30 -23.29
N ILE A 155 -0.79 -14.54 -22.31
CA ILE A 155 -0.33 -13.18 -22.02
C ILE A 155 -0.16 -12.99 -20.52
N PHE A 156 0.96 -12.43 -20.13
CA PHE A 156 1.17 -11.92 -18.78
C PHE A 156 1.36 -10.39 -18.81
N ILE A 157 0.95 -9.68 -17.77
CA ILE A 157 1.13 -8.23 -17.65
C ILE A 157 1.79 -7.93 -16.30
N ASN A 158 2.95 -7.27 -16.35
CA ASN A 158 3.51 -6.67 -15.17
C ASN A 158 2.89 -5.27 -14.98
N GLU A 159 1.96 -5.17 -14.03
CA GLU A 159 1.22 -3.94 -13.80
C GLU A 159 2.10 -2.80 -13.25
N ASP A 160 3.20 -3.11 -12.55
CA ASP A 160 4.13 -2.11 -12.02
C ASP A 160 4.92 -1.40 -13.11
N THR A 161 5.22 -2.10 -14.19
CA THR A 161 6.06 -1.58 -15.29
C THR A 161 5.28 -1.22 -16.54
N GLY A 162 4.05 -1.70 -16.69
CA GLY A 162 3.19 -1.46 -17.84
C GLY A 162 3.65 -2.17 -19.10
N PHE A 163 4.27 -3.37 -18.96
CA PHE A 163 4.62 -4.24 -20.07
C PHE A 163 3.75 -5.50 -20.09
N ALA A 164 3.31 -5.86 -21.29
CA ALA A 164 2.68 -7.14 -21.58
C ALA A 164 3.68 -8.08 -22.26
N TYR A 165 3.63 -9.34 -21.88
CA TYR A 165 4.45 -10.44 -22.40
C TYR A 165 3.51 -11.39 -23.15
N ALA A 166 3.49 -11.32 -24.47
CA ALA A 166 2.76 -12.26 -25.29
C ALA A 166 3.63 -13.49 -25.54
N ILE A 167 3.09 -14.66 -25.24
CA ILE A 167 3.76 -15.94 -25.10
C ILE A 167 3.31 -16.88 -26.22
N GLY A 168 4.19 -17.76 -26.71
CA GLY A 168 3.85 -18.69 -27.79
C GLY A 168 3.68 -18.03 -29.14
N THR A 169 4.20 -16.81 -29.35
CA THR A 169 4.12 -16.11 -30.64
C THR A 169 5.16 -16.65 -31.62
N SER A 170 4.87 -16.51 -32.90
CA SER A 170 5.83 -16.86 -33.97
C SER A 170 6.85 -15.76 -34.30
N THR A 171 6.75 -14.60 -33.64
CA THR A 171 7.56 -13.41 -33.94
C THR A 171 8.87 -13.32 -33.16
N CYS A 172 8.98 -14.04 -32.04
CA CYS A 172 10.15 -14.06 -31.18
C CYS A 172 10.79 -15.46 -31.15
N GLY A 173 11.30 -15.91 -32.27
CA GLY A 173 11.73 -17.30 -32.44
C GLY A 173 10.53 -18.28 -32.47
N PRO A 174 10.73 -19.55 -32.13
CA PRO A 174 9.64 -20.54 -32.08
C PRO A 174 8.81 -20.47 -30.78
N GLY A 175 8.43 -19.28 -30.29
CA GLY A 175 7.57 -19.13 -29.10
C GLY A 175 8.19 -18.47 -27.89
N GLY A 176 9.22 -17.64 -28.08
CA GLY A 176 9.75 -16.75 -27.03
C GLY A 176 8.80 -15.60 -26.69
N LEU A 177 9.21 -14.76 -25.79
CA LEU A 177 8.43 -13.63 -25.28
C LEU A 177 8.41 -12.46 -26.27
N HIS A 178 7.24 -12.05 -26.73
CA HIS A 178 7.02 -10.81 -27.45
C HIS A 178 6.56 -9.75 -26.46
N ILE A 179 7.42 -8.80 -26.16
CA ILE A 179 7.22 -7.78 -25.10
C ILE A 179 6.60 -6.53 -25.72
N VAL A 180 5.48 -6.10 -25.18
CA VAL A 180 4.71 -4.95 -25.65
C VAL A 180 4.62 -3.90 -24.55
N ASP A 181 4.98 -2.66 -24.85
CA ASP A 181 4.69 -1.52 -23.98
C ASP A 181 3.20 -1.18 -24.09
N ILE A 182 2.51 -1.27 -22.96
CA ILE A 182 1.08 -0.98 -22.81
C ILE A 182 0.84 0.16 -21.81
N SER A 183 1.87 0.94 -21.47
CA SER A 183 1.74 2.10 -20.57
C SER A 183 0.67 3.09 -21.03
N THR A 184 0.41 3.13 -22.34
CA THR A 184 -0.77 3.75 -22.95
C THR A 184 -1.64 2.63 -23.55
N PRO A 185 -2.64 2.13 -22.82
CA PRO A 185 -3.41 0.93 -23.22
C PRO A 185 -3.95 0.91 -24.64
N THR A 186 -4.36 2.08 -25.15
CA THR A 186 -4.94 2.21 -26.49
C THR A 186 -3.90 2.40 -27.62
N LEU A 187 -2.62 2.46 -27.27
CA LEU A 187 -1.50 2.63 -28.21
C LEU A 187 -0.35 1.65 -27.89
N PRO A 188 -0.63 0.33 -27.82
CA PRO A 188 0.39 -0.65 -27.53
C PRO A 188 1.48 -0.65 -28.59
N SER A 189 2.74 -0.79 -28.18
CA SER A 189 3.88 -0.79 -29.10
C SER A 189 4.90 -1.88 -28.75
N LYS A 190 5.53 -2.47 -29.77
CA LYS A 190 6.57 -3.47 -29.57
C LYS A 190 7.75 -2.88 -28.80
N SER A 191 8.17 -3.56 -27.73
CA SER A 191 9.34 -3.21 -26.97
C SER A 191 10.54 -4.11 -27.27
N ALA A 192 10.37 -5.43 -27.14
CA ALA A 192 11.45 -6.38 -27.38
C ALA A 192 10.93 -7.78 -27.74
N CYS A 193 11.86 -8.62 -28.23
CA CYS A 193 11.72 -10.06 -28.40
C CYS A 193 12.80 -10.78 -27.59
N VAL A 194 12.43 -11.74 -26.75
CA VAL A 194 13.37 -12.51 -25.93
C VAL A 194 13.09 -14.01 -26.07
N SER A 195 14.13 -14.78 -26.34
CA SER A 195 14.08 -16.24 -26.32
C SER A 195 15.44 -16.83 -25.91
N ASP A 196 15.44 -18.00 -25.30
CA ASP A 196 16.66 -18.77 -25.04
C ASP A 196 16.62 -20.07 -25.82
N PRO A 197 17.32 -20.18 -26.96
CA PRO A 197 17.28 -21.35 -27.83
C PRO A 197 17.95 -22.59 -27.23
N SER A 198 18.51 -22.49 -26.03
CA SER A 198 19.02 -23.63 -25.27
C SER A 198 17.98 -24.27 -24.35
N THR A 199 16.79 -23.68 -24.24
CA THR A 199 15.70 -24.09 -23.35
C THR A 199 14.42 -24.43 -24.11
N GLY A 200 13.40 -24.88 -23.40
CA GLY A 200 12.11 -25.29 -23.94
C GLY A 200 12.17 -26.60 -24.69
N ARG A 201 10.99 -27.12 -25.05
CA ARG A 201 10.90 -28.40 -25.76
C ARG A 201 11.70 -28.38 -27.06
N SER A 202 12.57 -29.34 -27.23
CA SER A 202 13.47 -29.47 -28.41
C SER A 202 14.46 -28.32 -28.61
N ASN A 203 14.79 -27.59 -27.53
CA ASN A 203 15.72 -26.45 -27.53
C ASN A 203 15.26 -25.36 -28.54
N THR A 204 14.01 -24.97 -28.47
CA THR A 204 13.41 -23.97 -29.35
C THR A 204 13.34 -22.57 -28.74
N GLY A 205 13.58 -22.44 -27.44
CA GLY A 205 13.35 -21.19 -26.69
C GLY A 205 11.87 -20.90 -26.48
N TYR A 206 11.01 -21.90 -26.62
CA TYR A 206 9.59 -21.77 -26.32
C TYR A 206 9.37 -21.56 -24.85
N VAL A 207 8.51 -20.61 -24.52
CA VAL A 207 7.95 -20.41 -23.18
C VAL A 207 6.45 -20.64 -23.29
N HIS A 208 5.88 -21.46 -22.40
CA HIS A 208 4.45 -21.78 -22.40
C HIS A 208 3.65 -20.76 -21.59
N ASP A 209 4.16 -20.40 -20.41
CA ASP A 209 3.60 -19.36 -19.57
C ASP A 209 4.71 -18.64 -18.78
N VAL A 210 4.43 -17.43 -18.28
CA VAL A 210 5.40 -16.62 -17.55
C VAL A 210 4.73 -15.68 -16.56
N GLN A 211 5.34 -15.51 -15.39
CA GLN A 211 5.05 -14.42 -14.46
C GLN A 211 6.25 -13.49 -14.37
N CYS A 212 6.07 -12.19 -14.64
CA CYS A 212 7.13 -11.18 -14.60
C CYS A 212 6.83 -10.15 -13.49
N VAL A 213 7.73 -9.98 -12.55
CA VAL A 213 7.54 -9.11 -11.38
C VAL A 213 8.69 -8.14 -11.20
N VAL A 214 8.45 -7.01 -10.54
CA VAL A 214 9.53 -6.23 -9.93
C VAL A 214 9.96 -6.99 -8.68
N TYR A 215 11.09 -7.68 -8.78
CA TYR A 215 11.55 -8.62 -7.77
C TYR A 215 11.89 -7.92 -6.46
N ASN A 216 11.34 -8.42 -5.36
CA ASN A 216 11.60 -7.95 -3.99
C ASN A 216 11.94 -9.10 -3.02
N GLY A 217 12.27 -10.28 -3.56
CA GLY A 217 12.62 -11.46 -2.79
C GLY A 217 14.06 -11.43 -2.23
N PRO A 218 14.53 -12.55 -1.67
CA PRO A 218 15.77 -12.62 -0.89
C PRO A 218 17.06 -12.49 -1.71
N ASP A 219 17.07 -12.77 -3.02
CA ASP A 219 18.29 -12.60 -3.83
C ASP A 219 18.58 -11.10 -4.07
N SER A 220 19.40 -10.52 -3.19
CA SER A 220 19.69 -9.08 -3.15
C SER A 220 20.32 -8.53 -4.45
N GLN A 221 20.90 -9.39 -5.31
CA GLN A 221 21.46 -9.00 -6.59
C GLN A 221 20.39 -8.53 -7.59
N TYR A 222 19.15 -9.00 -7.38
CA TYR A 222 18.04 -8.78 -8.32
C TYR A 222 16.90 -7.91 -7.75
N VAL A 223 16.98 -7.49 -6.49
CA VAL A 223 15.96 -6.62 -5.88
C VAL A 223 15.78 -5.33 -6.70
N GLY A 224 14.53 -5.02 -7.02
CA GLY A 224 14.13 -3.88 -7.84
C GLY A 224 14.26 -4.10 -9.35
N LYS A 225 14.76 -5.23 -9.79
CA LYS A 225 14.81 -5.62 -11.21
C LYS A 225 13.52 -6.32 -11.64
N GLU A 226 13.23 -6.26 -12.92
CA GLU A 226 12.14 -7.03 -13.48
C GLU A 226 12.59 -8.42 -13.86
N ILE A 227 12.16 -9.40 -13.09
CA ILE A 227 12.50 -10.81 -13.24
C ILE A 227 11.27 -11.58 -13.71
N CYS A 228 11.46 -12.43 -14.67
CA CYS A 228 10.43 -13.31 -15.21
C CYS A 228 10.70 -14.76 -14.81
N PHE A 229 9.65 -15.42 -14.35
CA PHE A 229 9.61 -16.84 -14.00
C PHE A 229 8.71 -17.53 -15.00
N GLY A 230 9.30 -18.38 -15.83
CA GLY A 230 8.60 -19.02 -16.94
C GLY A 230 8.55 -20.53 -16.80
N SER A 231 7.46 -21.09 -17.32
CA SER A 231 7.26 -22.52 -17.57
C SER A 231 7.45 -22.78 -19.06
N ASN A 232 8.43 -23.60 -19.43
CA ASN A 232 8.84 -23.71 -20.84
C ASN A 232 8.67 -25.14 -21.41
N GLU A 233 7.69 -25.87 -20.92
CA GLU A 233 7.39 -27.28 -21.21
C GLU A 233 8.45 -28.28 -20.71
N THR A 234 9.64 -27.81 -20.28
CA THR A 234 10.74 -28.69 -19.87
C THR A 234 11.43 -28.29 -18.57
N ASN A 235 11.36 -27.03 -18.23
CA ASN A 235 12.07 -26.46 -17.09
C ASN A 235 11.27 -25.28 -16.49
N VAL A 236 11.56 -24.98 -15.24
CA VAL A 236 11.38 -23.63 -14.70
C VAL A 236 12.50 -22.74 -15.24
N TRP A 237 12.15 -21.63 -15.85
CA TRP A 237 13.08 -20.68 -16.47
C TRP A 237 13.02 -19.35 -15.76
N ILE A 238 14.18 -18.80 -15.39
CA ILE A 238 14.26 -17.50 -14.72
C ILE A 238 15.15 -16.57 -15.54
N ALA A 239 14.65 -15.33 -15.80
CA ALA A 239 15.36 -14.37 -16.64
C ALA A 239 15.26 -12.93 -16.12
N ASP A 240 16.34 -12.14 -16.28
CA ASP A 240 16.40 -10.70 -16.02
C ASP A 240 15.94 -9.93 -17.27
N LEU A 241 14.72 -9.42 -17.22
CA LEU A 241 14.13 -8.61 -18.29
C LEU A 241 14.03 -7.12 -17.93
N SER A 242 14.82 -6.64 -16.99
CA SER A 242 14.90 -5.23 -16.62
C SER A 242 15.22 -4.31 -17.82
N THR A 243 16.05 -4.81 -18.74
CA THR A 243 16.31 -4.14 -20.01
C THR A 243 15.46 -4.74 -21.12
N LYS A 244 14.52 -3.96 -21.64
CA LYS A 244 13.67 -4.36 -22.77
C LYS A 244 14.45 -4.23 -24.08
N SER A 245 15.24 -5.23 -24.41
CA SER A 245 16.02 -5.32 -25.63
C SER A 245 15.94 -6.71 -26.23
N ASP A 246 15.96 -6.81 -27.57
CA ASP A 246 15.95 -8.10 -28.26
C ASP A 246 17.11 -8.97 -27.80
N ASP A 247 16.79 -10.21 -27.47
CA ASP A 247 17.76 -11.26 -27.18
C ASP A 247 17.25 -12.62 -27.67
N SER A 248 18.06 -13.31 -28.47
CA SER A 248 17.82 -14.68 -28.93
C SER A 248 19.01 -15.60 -28.63
N SER A 249 19.86 -15.20 -27.70
CA SER A 249 21.09 -15.95 -27.33
C SER A 249 20.99 -16.66 -25.97
N GLY A 250 19.96 -16.35 -25.17
CA GLY A 250 19.85 -16.82 -23.79
C GLY A 250 20.66 -16.02 -22.78
N ALA A 251 21.22 -14.87 -23.18
CA ALA A 251 22.05 -14.06 -22.29
C ALA A 251 21.26 -13.42 -21.12
N LYS A 252 19.92 -13.38 -21.21
CA LYS A 252 19.03 -12.90 -20.13
C LYS A 252 18.65 -13.98 -19.13
N THR A 253 18.88 -15.25 -19.43
CA THR A 253 18.60 -16.36 -18.52
C THR A 253 19.51 -16.28 -17.29
N ILE A 254 18.92 -16.31 -16.10
CA ILE A 254 19.60 -16.32 -14.80
C ILE A 254 19.74 -17.76 -14.34
N GLY A 255 18.64 -18.52 -14.32
CA GLY A 255 18.58 -19.86 -13.78
C GLY A 255 17.61 -20.79 -14.50
N LEU A 256 17.82 -22.07 -14.33
CA LEU A 256 16.98 -23.15 -14.86
C LEU A 256 16.75 -24.21 -13.78
N GLY A 257 15.48 -24.44 -13.42
CA GLY A 257 15.06 -25.54 -12.57
C GLY A 257 14.65 -26.76 -13.39
N SER A 258 15.37 -27.87 -13.22
CA SER A 258 15.10 -29.11 -13.97
C SER A 258 14.61 -30.21 -13.04
N TYR A 259 13.62 -30.98 -13.49
CA TYR A 259 13.04 -32.11 -12.77
C TYR A 259 12.62 -33.22 -13.74
N ASP A 260 12.06 -34.31 -13.22
CA ASP A 260 11.45 -35.35 -14.05
C ASP A 260 10.04 -34.90 -14.49
N ASN A 261 10.01 -34.20 -15.62
CA ASN A 261 8.83 -33.51 -16.14
C ASN A 261 8.23 -34.21 -17.37
N TYR A 262 6.93 -33.91 -17.61
CA TYR A 262 6.23 -34.21 -18.84
C TYR A 262 5.87 -32.92 -19.59
N TYR A 263 5.44 -31.88 -18.88
CA TYR A 263 5.04 -30.60 -19.50
C TYR A 263 4.96 -29.51 -18.46
N THR A 264 6.08 -28.84 -18.18
CA THR A 264 6.09 -27.67 -17.27
C THR A 264 5.18 -26.58 -17.85
N HIS A 265 3.99 -26.41 -17.27
CA HIS A 265 2.88 -25.72 -17.88
C HIS A 265 2.76 -24.25 -17.44
N GLN A 266 2.48 -24.01 -16.18
CA GLN A 266 2.24 -22.68 -15.61
C GLN A 266 2.81 -22.64 -14.19
N GLY A 267 3.10 -21.45 -13.67
CA GLY A 267 3.51 -21.30 -12.30
C GLY A 267 3.27 -19.89 -11.77
N TRP A 268 3.20 -19.77 -10.44
CA TRP A 268 2.98 -18.51 -9.75
C TRP A 268 3.85 -18.37 -8.51
N LEU A 269 4.38 -17.15 -8.25
CA LEU A 269 5.22 -16.85 -7.09
C LEU A 269 4.38 -16.69 -5.82
N THR A 270 4.98 -17.04 -4.68
CA THR A 270 4.55 -16.53 -3.39
C THR A 270 4.80 -15.02 -3.29
N GLU A 271 4.03 -14.31 -2.47
CA GLU A 271 4.11 -12.84 -2.34
C GLU A 271 5.49 -12.35 -1.84
N ASP A 272 6.23 -13.19 -1.12
CA ASP A 272 7.60 -12.92 -0.65
C ASP A 272 8.68 -13.26 -1.69
N HIS A 273 8.29 -13.75 -2.87
CA HIS A 273 9.14 -14.17 -3.98
C HIS A 273 10.20 -15.24 -3.62
N LYS A 274 9.93 -16.09 -2.62
CA LYS A 274 10.83 -17.19 -2.25
C LYS A 274 10.53 -18.49 -2.96
N TYR A 275 9.26 -18.70 -3.27
CA TYR A 275 8.83 -19.96 -3.88
C TYR A 275 8.06 -19.71 -5.16
N PHE A 276 8.24 -20.59 -6.13
CA PHE A 276 7.49 -20.60 -7.39
C PHE A 276 6.72 -21.91 -7.47
N ILE A 277 5.39 -21.82 -7.51
CA ILE A 277 4.47 -22.95 -7.49
C ILE A 277 4.14 -23.35 -8.93
N VAL A 278 4.38 -24.57 -9.33
CA VAL A 278 4.38 -25.00 -10.73
C VAL A 278 3.51 -26.23 -10.96
N ASN A 279 2.83 -26.25 -12.09
CA ASN A 279 2.03 -27.36 -12.62
C ASN A 279 2.78 -28.10 -13.76
N ASP A 280 2.59 -29.43 -13.84
CA ASP A 280 3.05 -30.28 -14.94
C ASP A 280 1.85 -30.97 -15.63
N GLU A 281 1.23 -30.27 -16.59
CA GLU A 281 -0.09 -30.62 -17.16
C GLU A 281 -0.21 -32.02 -17.76
N LEU A 282 0.88 -32.67 -18.15
CA LEU A 282 0.83 -33.93 -18.88
C LEU A 282 1.34 -35.15 -18.13
N ASP A 283 1.71 -35.00 -16.87
CA ASP A 283 2.30 -36.12 -16.13
C ASP A 283 1.28 -37.18 -15.71
N GLU A 284 0.05 -36.82 -15.35
CA GLU A 284 -1.06 -37.76 -15.13
C GLU A 284 -1.57 -38.35 -16.46
N TYR A 285 -1.69 -37.48 -17.49
CA TYR A 285 -2.22 -37.91 -18.81
C TYR A 285 -1.31 -38.95 -19.47
N ASN A 286 -0.01 -38.78 -19.39
CA ASN A 286 0.98 -39.71 -19.95
C ASN A 286 1.22 -40.93 -19.05
N GLY A 287 0.59 -41.02 -17.88
CA GLY A 287 0.72 -42.13 -16.94
C GLY A 287 2.05 -42.16 -16.20
N GLY A 288 2.75 -41.03 -16.09
CA GLY A 288 4.00 -40.89 -15.33
C GLY A 288 3.74 -40.96 -13.83
N PHE A 289 2.66 -40.32 -13.39
CA PHE A 289 2.23 -40.26 -12.00
C PHE A 289 0.75 -40.65 -11.89
N GLY A 290 0.36 -41.12 -10.72
CA GLY A 290 -1.00 -41.64 -10.53
C GLY A 290 -2.01 -40.56 -10.16
N ASN A 291 -1.55 -39.49 -9.53
CA ASN A 291 -2.35 -38.35 -9.05
C ASN A 291 -1.61 -37.04 -9.37
N THR A 292 -2.38 -35.94 -9.41
CA THR A 292 -1.93 -34.58 -9.63
C THR A 292 -0.77 -34.19 -8.73
N ARG A 293 0.23 -33.52 -9.28
CA ARG A 293 1.39 -33.03 -8.53
C ARG A 293 1.51 -31.52 -8.66
N THR A 294 1.59 -30.85 -7.53
CA THR A 294 1.97 -29.43 -7.47
C THR A 294 3.43 -29.34 -7.00
N LEU A 295 4.28 -28.71 -7.79
CA LEU A 295 5.72 -28.62 -7.59
C LEU A 295 6.06 -27.27 -6.96
N ILE A 296 6.67 -27.26 -5.79
CA ILE A 296 7.06 -26.06 -5.08
C ILE A 296 8.57 -25.86 -5.21
N TRP A 297 8.96 -24.82 -5.94
CA TRP A 297 10.36 -24.50 -6.21
C TRP A 297 10.85 -23.43 -5.24
N ASN A 298 11.97 -23.67 -4.58
CA ASN A 298 12.73 -22.64 -3.88
C ASN A 298 13.50 -21.82 -4.92
N VAL A 299 13.22 -20.52 -4.95
CA VAL A 299 13.84 -19.55 -5.86
C VAL A 299 14.51 -18.40 -5.07
N GLU A 300 14.93 -18.67 -3.84
CA GLU A 300 15.69 -17.70 -3.02
C GLU A 300 17.06 -17.37 -3.64
N ASP A 301 17.67 -18.31 -4.38
CA ASP A 301 18.80 -18.08 -5.28
C ASP A 301 18.32 -18.24 -6.72
N LEU A 302 18.09 -17.13 -7.41
CA LEU A 302 17.54 -17.12 -8.78
C LEU A 302 18.45 -17.82 -9.78
N SER A 303 19.75 -17.92 -9.50
CA SER A 303 20.71 -18.61 -10.36
C SER A 303 20.71 -20.13 -10.19
N ASN A 304 20.14 -20.63 -9.11
CA ASN A 304 20.12 -22.04 -8.76
C ASN A 304 18.78 -22.48 -8.15
N PRO A 305 17.66 -22.37 -8.88
CA PRO A 305 16.37 -22.80 -8.39
C PRO A 305 16.35 -24.29 -8.07
N THR A 306 15.80 -24.68 -6.92
CA THR A 306 15.75 -26.08 -6.47
C THR A 306 14.32 -26.49 -6.13
N LEU A 307 13.96 -27.75 -6.41
CA LEU A 307 12.68 -28.30 -6.01
C LEU A 307 12.65 -28.46 -4.48
N GLN A 308 11.83 -27.67 -3.80
CA GLN A 308 11.69 -27.68 -2.35
C GLN A 308 10.85 -28.87 -1.87
N THR A 309 9.66 -29.01 -2.43
CA THR A 309 8.74 -30.12 -2.11
C THR A 309 7.77 -30.34 -3.26
N THR A 310 7.04 -31.44 -3.19
CA THR A 310 5.95 -31.76 -4.12
C THR A 310 4.72 -32.16 -3.32
N TYR A 311 3.64 -31.46 -3.52
CA TYR A 311 2.33 -31.89 -3.03
C TYR A 311 1.74 -32.89 -4.03
N THR A 312 1.16 -33.99 -3.53
CA THR A 312 0.43 -34.95 -4.35
C THR A 312 -1.04 -34.92 -3.94
N GLY A 313 -1.87 -34.50 -4.86
CA GLY A 313 -3.31 -34.39 -4.69
C GLY A 313 -4.04 -35.73 -4.55
N PRO A 314 -5.32 -35.70 -4.15
CA PRO A 314 -6.08 -36.93 -3.93
C PRO A 314 -6.63 -37.55 -5.22
N THR A 315 -6.62 -36.86 -6.34
CA THR A 315 -7.24 -37.27 -7.61
C THR A 315 -6.23 -37.43 -8.74
N PRO A 316 -6.52 -38.23 -9.77
CA PRO A 316 -5.72 -38.35 -10.98
C PRO A 316 -6.06 -37.29 -12.06
N SER A 317 -6.80 -36.24 -11.70
CA SER A 317 -7.14 -35.15 -12.60
C SER A 317 -5.89 -34.41 -13.07
N ILE A 318 -5.90 -33.95 -14.29
CA ILE A 318 -4.81 -33.12 -14.84
C ILE A 318 -4.87 -31.75 -14.14
N ASP A 319 -3.72 -31.20 -13.74
CA ASP A 319 -3.59 -29.83 -13.27
C ASP A 319 -3.47 -28.84 -14.43
N HIS A 320 -3.75 -27.57 -14.19
CA HIS A 320 -3.68 -26.53 -15.23
C HIS A 320 -3.12 -25.21 -14.69
N ASN A 321 -3.99 -24.26 -14.32
CA ASN A 321 -3.55 -22.94 -13.85
C ASN A 321 -3.60 -22.85 -12.32
N ASN A 322 -2.64 -22.13 -11.73
CA ASN A 322 -2.63 -21.81 -10.31
C ASN A 322 -2.33 -20.33 -10.05
N TYR A 323 -2.87 -19.81 -8.95
CA TYR A 323 -2.67 -18.43 -8.48
C TYR A 323 -2.48 -18.44 -6.98
N VAL A 324 -1.62 -17.55 -6.47
CA VAL A 324 -1.29 -17.47 -5.03
C VAL A 324 -1.86 -16.19 -4.43
N ILE A 325 -2.50 -16.33 -3.27
CA ILE A 325 -2.92 -15.22 -2.40
C ILE A 325 -2.54 -15.59 -0.96
N GLY A 326 -1.68 -14.79 -0.32
CA GLY A 326 -1.19 -15.09 1.01
C GLY A 326 -0.58 -16.50 1.09
N ASN A 327 -1.14 -17.35 1.94
CA ASN A 327 -0.72 -18.74 2.12
C ASN A 327 -1.48 -19.75 1.27
N TYR A 328 -2.35 -19.30 0.36
CA TYR A 328 -3.22 -20.20 -0.39
C TYR A 328 -2.88 -20.21 -1.88
N VAL A 329 -2.83 -21.43 -2.45
CA VAL A 329 -2.72 -21.66 -3.90
C VAL A 329 -4.08 -22.09 -4.44
N TYR A 330 -4.65 -21.28 -5.32
CA TYR A 330 -5.91 -21.57 -5.99
C TYR A 330 -5.61 -22.26 -7.32
N MET A 331 -5.89 -23.55 -7.40
CA MET A 331 -5.52 -24.43 -8.50
C MET A 331 -6.73 -24.86 -9.31
N SER A 332 -6.63 -24.76 -10.62
CA SER A 332 -7.62 -25.29 -11.56
C SER A 332 -7.16 -26.67 -12.01
N HIS A 333 -7.89 -27.71 -11.59
CA HIS A 333 -7.63 -29.09 -11.99
C HIS A 333 -8.78 -29.56 -12.87
N TYR A 334 -8.54 -29.81 -14.15
CA TYR A 334 -9.58 -30.09 -15.16
C TYR A 334 -10.81 -30.81 -14.55
N THR A 335 -10.78 -32.12 -14.39
CA THR A 335 -11.95 -32.92 -13.95
C THR A 335 -12.22 -32.89 -12.45
N SER A 336 -11.37 -32.30 -11.64
CA SER A 336 -11.58 -32.22 -10.18
C SER A 336 -11.84 -30.79 -9.65
N GLY A 337 -11.95 -29.83 -10.57
CA GLY A 337 -12.45 -28.49 -10.25
C GLY A 337 -11.42 -27.55 -9.66
N LEU A 338 -11.90 -26.60 -8.86
CA LEU A 338 -11.07 -25.69 -8.07
C LEU A 338 -10.59 -26.43 -6.82
N ARG A 339 -9.28 -26.33 -6.55
CA ARG A 339 -8.66 -26.83 -5.32
C ARG A 339 -7.83 -25.74 -4.70
N ILE A 340 -7.87 -25.64 -3.38
CA ILE A 340 -7.14 -24.61 -2.65
C ILE A 340 -6.20 -25.32 -1.69
N LEU A 341 -4.90 -25.06 -1.88
CA LEU A 341 -3.82 -25.64 -1.11
C LEU A 341 -3.29 -24.61 -0.13
N ASP A 342 -3.28 -24.92 1.14
CA ASP A 342 -2.55 -24.16 2.16
C ASP A 342 -1.06 -24.52 2.10
N ILE A 343 -0.23 -23.53 1.89
CA ILE A 343 1.23 -23.61 1.81
C ILE A 343 1.93 -22.88 2.98
N PHE A 344 1.21 -22.62 4.07
CA PHE A 344 1.77 -22.04 5.28
C PHE A 344 3.02 -22.80 5.75
N ASP A 345 2.94 -24.13 5.87
CA ASP A 345 4.12 -24.98 5.95
C ASP A 345 4.49 -25.44 4.53
N ILE A 346 5.40 -24.74 3.92
CA ILE A 346 5.84 -24.99 2.54
C ILE A 346 6.38 -26.43 2.32
N ASN A 347 6.81 -27.11 3.38
CA ASN A 347 7.31 -28.50 3.31
C ASN A 347 6.20 -29.54 3.47
N ASN A 348 5.05 -29.14 4.02
CA ASN A 348 3.90 -30.02 4.25
C ASN A 348 2.59 -29.33 3.85
N PRO A 349 2.41 -28.97 2.56
CA PRO A 349 1.18 -28.34 2.09
C PRO A 349 -0.04 -29.24 2.30
N ILE A 350 -1.18 -28.64 2.61
CA ILE A 350 -2.46 -29.37 2.82
C ILE A 350 -3.55 -28.81 1.94
N GLU A 351 -4.46 -29.66 1.45
CA GLU A 351 -5.66 -29.21 0.74
C GLU A 351 -6.68 -28.72 1.76
N GLU A 352 -6.91 -27.40 1.76
CA GLU A 352 -7.82 -26.72 2.68
C GLU A 352 -9.27 -26.77 2.19
N ALA A 353 -9.44 -26.61 0.87
CA ALA A 353 -10.77 -26.52 0.27
C ALA A 353 -10.78 -27.03 -1.18
N TYR A 354 -11.94 -27.48 -1.63
CA TYR A 354 -12.17 -27.78 -3.05
C TYR A 354 -13.63 -27.64 -3.47
N PHE A 355 -13.84 -27.44 -4.76
CA PHE A 355 -15.14 -27.48 -5.41
C PHE A 355 -15.03 -28.19 -6.77
N ASP A 356 -15.62 -29.39 -6.88
CA ASP A 356 -15.60 -30.17 -8.11
C ASP A 356 -16.65 -29.68 -9.11
N VAL A 357 -16.22 -28.98 -10.17
CA VAL A 357 -17.10 -28.46 -11.22
C VAL A 357 -17.52 -29.55 -12.24
N TYR A 358 -16.89 -30.73 -12.18
CA TYR A 358 -17.12 -31.84 -13.13
C TYR A 358 -17.48 -33.17 -12.45
N PRO A 359 -18.62 -33.24 -11.75
CA PRO A 359 -18.96 -34.35 -10.85
C PRO A 359 -19.15 -35.73 -11.52
N SER A 360 -18.80 -35.87 -12.79
CA SER A 360 -18.92 -37.13 -13.55
C SER A 360 -17.79 -38.09 -13.25
N ASN A 361 -16.60 -37.63 -13.07
CA ASN A 361 -15.39 -38.39 -12.74
C ASN A 361 -14.19 -37.42 -12.55
N ASN A 362 -13.12 -37.92 -11.94
CA ASN A 362 -11.86 -37.22 -11.73
C ASN A 362 -10.72 -37.84 -12.54
N ASN A 363 -11.00 -38.36 -13.72
CA ASN A 363 -9.99 -39.00 -14.58
C ASN A 363 -9.05 -37.96 -15.19
N SER A 364 -7.85 -38.43 -15.64
CA SER A 364 -6.92 -37.60 -16.39
C SER A 364 -7.44 -37.30 -17.81
N SER A 365 -8.33 -36.31 -17.95
CA SER A 365 -8.87 -35.84 -19.22
C SER A 365 -9.01 -34.30 -19.16
N PHE A 366 -9.02 -33.70 -20.38
CA PHE A 366 -9.12 -32.24 -20.55
C PHE A 366 -10.59 -31.74 -20.57
N ASP A 367 -11.38 -32.19 -19.61
CA ASP A 367 -12.78 -31.79 -19.37
C ASP A 367 -12.88 -31.02 -18.04
N GLY A 368 -13.89 -30.17 -17.87
CA GLY A 368 -14.16 -29.45 -16.61
C GLY A 368 -13.45 -28.10 -16.52
N THR A 369 -12.63 -27.88 -15.53
CA THR A 369 -12.05 -26.56 -15.22
C THR A 369 -10.91 -26.19 -16.16
N TRP A 370 -10.95 -24.94 -16.69
CA TRP A 370 -9.81 -24.35 -17.38
C TRP A 370 -8.98 -23.45 -16.48
N SER A 371 -9.60 -22.45 -15.89
CA SER A 371 -8.91 -21.43 -15.08
C SER A 371 -9.81 -20.88 -13.99
N ASN A 372 -9.22 -20.15 -13.06
CA ASN A 372 -9.91 -19.42 -12.00
C ASN A 372 -9.36 -18.01 -11.83
N TYR A 373 -10.10 -17.14 -11.13
CA TYR A 373 -9.63 -15.82 -10.71
C TYR A 373 -10.04 -15.58 -9.25
N PRO A 374 -9.08 -15.54 -8.32
CA PRO A 374 -9.38 -15.46 -6.89
C PRO A 374 -9.17 -14.05 -6.27
N TYR A 375 -8.81 -13.01 -7.06
CA TYR A 375 -8.31 -11.73 -6.54
C TYR A 375 -9.39 -10.66 -6.31
N TYR A 376 -10.68 -11.02 -6.23
CA TYR A 376 -11.70 -10.05 -5.85
C TYR A 376 -11.63 -9.69 -4.37
N ASN A 377 -11.85 -8.40 -4.07
CA ASN A 377 -11.89 -7.92 -2.69
C ASN A 377 -13.03 -8.53 -1.84
N SER A 378 -14.08 -9.03 -2.50
CA SER A 378 -15.20 -9.73 -1.85
C SER A 378 -14.84 -11.13 -1.36
N GLY A 379 -13.68 -11.69 -1.76
CA GLY A 379 -13.33 -13.09 -1.56
C GLY A 379 -14.02 -14.05 -2.55
N THR A 380 -14.82 -13.54 -3.48
CA THR A 380 -15.45 -14.34 -4.53
C THR A 380 -14.38 -14.93 -5.45
N VAL A 381 -14.50 -16.19 -5.80
CA VAL A 381 -13.68 -16.86 -6.81
C VAL A 381 -14.53 -17.24 -8.00
N VAL A 382 -14.07 -16.88 -9.19
CA VAL A 382 -14.76 -17.29 -10.42
C VAL A 382 -13.96 -18.36 -11.16
N VAL A 383 -14.66 -19.36 -11.70
CA VAL A 383 -14.05 -20.53 -12.34
C VAL A 383 -14.74 -20.81 -13.66
N THR A 384 -13.97 -21.10 -14.71
CA THR A 384 -14.51 -21.53 -15.99
C THR A 384 -14.56 -23.06 -16.09
N GLY A 385 -15.76 -23.60 -16.33
CA GLY A 385 -15.95 -24.97 -16.81
C GLY A 385 -16.00 -24.96 -18.35
N ILE A 386 -15.10 -25.70 -19.00
CA ILE A 386 -14.88 -25.68 -20.47
C ILE A 386 -16.19 -25.80 -21.25
N ASP A 387 -16.97 -26.80 -20.94
CA ASP A 387 -18.23 -27.09 -21.63
C ASP A 387 -19.47 -26.75 -20.80
N GLU A 388 -19.31 -26.46 -19.55
CA GLU A 388 -20.37 -26.18 -18.59
C GLU A 388 -20.76 -24.70 -18.61
N GLY A 389 -19.89 -23.84 -18.07
CA GLY A 389 -20.20 -22.42 -17.88
C GLY A 389 -19.32 -21.75 -16.85
N LEU A 390 -19.84 -20.67 -16.26
CA LEU A 390 -19.18 -19.85 -15.27
C LEU A 390 -19.68 -20.23 -13.86
N TYR A 391 -18.79 -20.69 -13.02
CA TYR A 391 -19.03 -20.93 -11.60
C TYR A 391 -18.59 -19.70 -10.78
N ILE A 392 -19.43 -19.28 -9.87
CA ILE A 392 -19.14 -18.19 -8.91
C ILE A 392 -19.18 -18.82 -7.53
N LEU A 393 -18.03 -18.86 -6.90
CA LEU A 393 -17.74 -19.62 -5.70
C LEU A 393 -17.35 -18.69 -4.54
N ASN A 394 -17.59 -19.13 -3.31
CA ASN A 394 -17.14 -18.42 -2.12
C ASN A 394 -16.47 -19.41 -1.17
N PRO A 395 -15.14 -19.38 -1.05
CA PRO A 395 -14.44 -20.12 0.00
C PRO A 395 -14.94 -19.70 1.38
N THR A 396 -15.14 -20.67 2.27
CA THR A 396 -15.75 -20.48 3.60
C THR A 396 -14.82 -20.89 4.75
N PHE A 397 -13.56 -21.21 4.42
CA PHE A 397 -12.54 -21.34 5.46
C PHE A 397 -12.14 -19.92 5.90
N ASP A 398 -12.08 -19.76 7.19
CA ASP A 398 -11.56 -18.52 7.78
C ASP A 398 -10.01 -18.59 7.71
N ASP A 399 -9.41 -17.60 7.07
CA ASP A 399 -7.99 -17.30 7.32
C ASP A 399 -7.95 -16.65 8.71
N THR A 400 -8.08 -17.49 9.73
CA THR A 400 -8.09 -17.03 11.12
C THR A 400 -6.67 -17.01 11.69
N ALA A 401 -5.66 -17.39 10.91
CA ALA A 401 -4.27 -17.23 11.31
C ALA A 401 -3.97 -15.73 11.55
N PRO A 402 -3.44 -15.39 12.70
CA PRO A 402 -3.14 -13.98 13.00
C PRO A 402 -2.02 -13.44 12.11
N ASP A 403 -1.89 -12.13 12.04
CA ASP A 403 -0.72 -11.50 11.43
C ASP A 403 0.57 -11.82 12.20
N ALA A 404 1.69 -11.90 11.50
CA ALA A 404 3.00 -12.07 12.13
C ALA A 404 3.31 -10.88 13.07
N PRO A 405 4.07 -11.10 14.17
CA PRO A 405 4.48 -10.01 15.03
C PRO A 405 5.26 -8.94 14.27
N GLU A 406 4.93 -7.67 14.52
CA GLU A 406 5.51 -6.51 13.87
C GLU A 406 6.42 -5.71 14.82
N ASN A 407 7.19 -4.76 14.23
CA ASN A 407 8.07 -3.84 14.98
C ASN A 407 8.98 -4.58 15.95
N ILE A 408 9.43 -5.77 15.58
CA ILE A 408 10.32 -6.59 16.39
C ILE A 408 11.64 -5.84 16.55
N SER A 409 12.02 -5.62 17.80
CA SER A 409 13.31 -5.05 18.19
C SER A 409 13.97 -5.92 19.26
N TYR A 410 15.29 -5.84 19.35
CA TYR A 410 16.02 -6.54 20.40
C TYR A 410 17.10 -5.66 21.01
N GLU A 411 17.44 -5.99 22.25
CA GLU A 411 18.54 -5.40 23.02
C GLU A 411 19.36 -6.52 23.68
N ILE A 412 20.61 -6.23 23.98
CA ILE A 412 21.48 -7.11 24.75
C ILE A 412 21.74 -6.41 26.10
N PRO A 413 20.85 -6.59 27.08
CA PRO A 413 20.86 -5.81 28.30
C PRO A 413 21.96 -6.24 29.29
N GLN A 414 22.48 -7.45 29.15
CA GLN A 414 23.53 -8.01 30.00
C GLN A 414 24.23 -9.19 29.30
N ASP A 415 25.35 -9.67 29.90
CA ASP A 415 26.12 -10.80 29.40
C ASP A 415 25.23 -12.01 29.11
N GLY A 416 25.38 -12.57 27.92
CA GLY A 416 24.62 -13.77 27.51
C GLY A 416 23.10 -13.63 27.52
N THR A 417 22.57 -12.40 27.38
CA THR A 417 21.13 -12.16 27.41
C THR A 417 20.70 -11.39 26.17
N ILE A 418 19.57 -11.78 25.56
CA ILE A 418 18.90 -11.07 24.47
C ILE A 418 17.46 -10.78 24.91
N SER A 419 17.05 -9.54 24.81
CA SER A 419 15.68 -9.11 25.12
C SER A 419 14.97 -8.67 23.85
N PHE A 420 13.84 -9.28 23.53
CA PHE A 420 12.98 -8.94 22.40
C PHE A 420 11.77 -8.13 22.85
N ASN A 421 11.32 -7.22 21.99
CA ASN A 421 10.02 -6.56 22.05
C ASN A 421 9.37 -6.58 20.67
N TRP A 422 8.02 -6.63 20.64
CA TRP A 422 7.22 -6.66 19.41
C TRP A 422 5.87 -5.98 19.61
N THR A 423 5.15 -5.78 18.52
CA THR A 423 3.73 -5.41 18.51
C THR A 423 2.93 -6.44 17.73
N LEU A 424 1.64 -6.57 18.02
CA LEU A 424 0.68 -7.34 17.27
C LEU A 424 -0.28 -6.38 16.58
N SER A 425 -0.54 -6.60 15.29
CA SER A 425 -1.38 -5.73 14.46
C SER A 425 -2.86 -6.04 14.56
N ASP A 426 -3.21 -7.25 15.01
CA ASP A 426 -4.58 -7.73 15.13
C ASP A 426 -4.97 -8.01 16.60
N ASP A 427 -6.27 -8.12 16.86
CA ASP A 427 -6.84 -8.44 18.17
C ASP A 427 -7.17 -9.94 18.34
N THR A 428 -6.87 -10.77 17.35
CA THR A 428 -7.12 -12.23 17.36
C THR A 428 -5.97 -13.00 18.00
N SER A 429 -4.77 -12.44 18.00
CA SER A 429 -3.57 -13.05 18.57
C SER A 429 -3.68 -13.25 20.07
N SER A 430 -3.43 -14.46 20.54
CA SER A 430 -3.45 -14.83 21.97
C SER A 430 -2.06 -15.10 22.54
N GLN A 431 -1.11 -15.46 21.70
CA GLN A 431 0.26 -15.84 22.09
C GLN A 431 1.25 -15.44 20.99
N VAL A 432 2.54 -15.30 21.38
CA VAL A 432 3.68 -15.24 20.46
C VAL A 432 4.64 -16.38 20.79
N ARG A 433 5.04 -17.12 19.77
CA ARG A 433 6.05 -18.17 19.84
C ARG A 433 7.41 -17.64 19.42
N ILE A 434 8.44 -17.99 20.13
CA ILE A 434 9.84 -17.61 19.87
C ILE A 434 10.64 -18.86 19.56
N TYR A 435 11.27 -18.87 18.43
CA TYR A 435 12.11 -19.97 17.94
C TYR A 435 13.55 -19.53 17.84
N ARG A 436 14.49 -20.42 18.24
CA ARG A 436 15.92 -20.19 18.23
C ARG A 436 16.68 -21.35 17.59
N SER A 437 17.72 -21.02 16.82
CA SER A 437 18.66 -21.97 16.25
C SER A 437 20.11 -21.46 16.37
N GLU A 438 21.10 -22.35 16.33
CA GLU A 438 22.52 -22.01 16.10
C GLU A 438 22.88 -22.09 14.58
N GLU A 439 21.93 -22.51 13.73
CA GLU A 439 22.09 -22.60 12.28
C GLU A 439 21.30 -21.48 11.60
N ALA A 440 21.92 -20.82 10.62
CA ALA A 440 21.27 -19.77 9.82
C ALA A 440 20.20 -20.35 8.88
N LEU A 441 19.22 -19.53 8.54
CA LEU A 441 18.14 -19.86 7.61
C LEU A 441 17.34 -21.10 8.03
N PHE A 442 17.20 -21.31 9.36
CA PHE A 442 16.48 -22.45 9.88
C PHE A 442 14.98 -22.38 9.63
N THR A 443 14.37 -23.53 9.35
CA THR A 443 12.92 -23.67 9.36
C THR A 443 12.48 -23.97 10.80
N PRO A 444 11.62 -23.15 11.42
CA PRO A 444 11.14 -23.39 12.77
C PRO A 444 10.39 -24.71 12.91
N THR A 445 10.69 -25.45 13.95
CA THR A 445 10.04 -26.69 14.35
C THR A 445 9.79 -26.67 15.84
N SER A 446 9.05 -27.65 16.37
CA SER A 446 8.83 -27.75 17.83
C SER A 446 10.14 -27.92 18.62
N SER A 447 11.22 -28.41 18.00
CA SER A 447 12.53 -28.53 18.66
C SER A 447 13.28 -27.20 18.77
N ASN A 448 12.93 -26.20 17.94
CA ASN A 448 13.47 -24.85 17.98
C ASN A 448 12.69 -23.92 18.90
N LEU A 449 11.46 -24.28 19.31
CA LEU A 449 10.59 -23.46 20.14
C LEU A 449 11.21 -23.32 21.55
N ILE A 450 11.55 -22.09 21.93
CA ILE A 450 12.14 -21.79 23.25
C ILE A 450 11.16 -21.13 24.19
N ALA A 451 10.16 -20.42 23.67
CA ALA A 451 9.13 -19.79 24.50
C ALA A 451 7.79 -19.62 23.76
N THR A 452 6.73 -19.56 24.56
CA THR A 452 5.40 -19.12 24.14
C THR A 452 4.94 -18.06 25.14
N VAL A 453 4.74 -16.84 24.66
CA VAL A 453 4.41 -15.66 25.47
C VAL A 453 2.96 -15.28 25.24
N SER A 454 2.15 -15.27 26.30
CA SER A 454 0.73 -14.93 26.19
C SER A 454 0.50 -13.42 26.13
N TYR A 455 -0.44 -12.98 25.28
CA TYR A 455 -0.91 -11.60 25.26
C TYR A 455 -1.53 -11.22 26.61
N PRO A 456 -1.33 -10.01 27.15
CA PRO A 456 -0.80 -8.81 26.48
C PRO A 456 0.71 -8.58 26.64
N THR A 457 1.49 -9.57 27.04
CA THR A 457 2.95 -9.42 27.13
C THR A 457 3.55 -9.27 25.74
N SER A 458 4.34 -8.23 25.53
CA SER A 458 4.94 -7.85 24.24
C SER A 458 6.46 -7.95 24.23
N GLY A 459 7.05 -8.78 25.10
CA GLY A 459 8.49 -8.97 25.17
C GLY A 459 8.87 -10.33 25.73
N PHE A 460 10.10 -10.75 25.44
CA PHE A 460 10.70 -12.00 25.91
C PHE A 460 12.20 -11.80 26.15
N ILE A 461 12.73 -12.42 27.19
CA ILE A 461 14.15 -12.41 27.53
C ILE A 461 14.69 -13.83 27.39
N ASP A 462 15.69 -14.00 26.54
CA ASP A 462 16.48 -15.22 26.39
C ASP A 462 17.80 -15.00 27.11
N ASP A 463 18.06 -15.75 28.15
CA ASP A 463 19.21 -15.60 29.05
C ASP A 463 20.12 -16.84 29.06
N ASN A 464 21.28 -16.74 29.72
CA ASN A 464 22.29 -17.81 29.84
C ASN A 464 22.85 -18.30 28.49
N LEU A 465 22.92 -17.41 27.51
CA LEU A 465 23.44 -17.68 26.20
C LEU A 465 24.97 -17.68 26.18
N ASP A 466 25.58 -18.56 25.35
CA ASP A 466 27.02 -18.58 25.12
C ASP A 466 27.45 -17.40 24.25
N THR A 467 28.17 -16.44 24.80
CA THR A 467 28.61 -15.22 24.12
C THR A 467 29.60 -15.46 22.96
N THR A 468 30.10 -16.69 22.79
CA THR A 468 30.96 -17.07 21.67
C THR A 468 30.19 -17.56 20.45
N LYS A 469 28.85 -17.78 20.58
CA LYS A 469 27.99 -18.31 19.53
C LYS A 469 27.11 -17.22 18.94
N THR A 470 26.70 -17.44 17.69
CA THR A 470 25.65 -16.69 17.03
C THR A 470 24.36 -17.47 17.10
N TYR A 471 23.26 -16.79 17.42
CA TYR A 471 21.91 -17.36 17.47
C TYR A 471 21.02 -16.70 16.42
N TYR A 472 20.09 -17.48 15.89
CA TYR A 472 19.14 -17.08 14.88
C TYR A 472 17.73 -17.23 15.45
N TYR A 473 16.90 -16.20 15.34
CA TYR A 473 15.55 -16.17 15.92
C TYR A 473 14.50 -15.89 14.86
N LYS A 474 13.35 -16.52 15.03
CA LYS A 474 12.11 -16.22 14.32
C LYS A 474 10.94 -16.22 15.31
N LEU A 475 9.97 -15.33 15.09
CA LEU A 475 8.79 -15.18 15.91
C LEU A 475 7.54 -15.42 15.06
N SER A 476 6.49 -15.99 15.67
CA SER A 476 5.15 -16.10 15.09
C SER A 476 4.07 -15.75 16.12
N ALA A 477 2.91 -15.30 15.68
CA ALA A 477 1.74 -15.12 16.52
C ALA A 477 0.83 -16.37 16.46
N VAL A 478 0.04 -16.60 17.50
CA VAL A 478 -0.93 -17.73 17.57
C VAL A 478 -2.24 -17.20 18.11
N ASN A 479 -3.35 -17.57 17.48
CA ASN A 479 -4.69 -17.21 17.96
C ASN A 479 -5.21 -18.19 19.04
N SER A 480 -6.43 -17.96 19.51
CA SER A 480 -7.06 -18.79 20.53
C SER A 480 -7.45 -20.20 20.06
N GLN A 481 -7.52 -20.42 18.76
CA GLN A 481 -7.81 -21.71 18.12
C GLN A 481 -6.52 -22.55 17.93
N GLY A 482 -5.35 -21.93 18.09
CA GLY A 482 -4.04 -22.57 17.92
C GLY A 482 -3.44 -22.41 16.54
N GLU A 483 -4.07 -21.63 15.67
CA GLU A 483 -3.54 -21.30 14.33
C GLU A 483 -2.39 -20.32 14.45
N GLU A 484 -1.34 -20.54 13.69
CA GLU A 484 -0.06 -19.85 13.78
C GLU A 484 0.15 -18.98 12.53
N SER A 485 0.64 -17.74 12.74
CA SER A 485 0.98 -16.79 11.69
C SER A 485 2.16 -17.24 10.84
N GLN A 486 2.45 -16.50 9.78
CA GLN A 486 3.78 -16.50 9.15
C GLN A 486 4.85 -16.19 10.19
N PHE A 487 6.07 -16.68 9.94
CA PHE A 487 7.23 -16.33 10.76
C PHE A 487 7.77 -14.95 10.38
N SER A 488 8.27 -14.22 11.37
CA SER A 488 9.06 -13.01 11.12
C SER A 488 10.29 -13.31 10.25
N SER A 489 10.90 -12.25 9.71
CA SER A 489 12.28 -12.34 9.21
C SER A 489 13.20 -12.90 10.29
N GLU A 490 14.30 -13.54 9.85
CA GLU A 490 15.29 -14.11 10.76
C GLU A 490 16.16 -13.02 11.37
N TYR A 491 16.34 -13.05 12.69
CA TYR A 491 17.22 -12.16 13.45
C TYR A 491 18.50 -12.90 13.80
N GLN A 492 19.64 -12.46 13.25
CA GLN A 492 20.96 -12.98 13.59
C GLN A 492 21.58 -12.16 14.72
N ILE A 493 21.83 -12.78 15.87
CA ILE A 493 22.30 -12.08 17.08
C ILE A 493 23.40 -12.88 17.75
N GLN A 494 24.52 -12.22 18.07
CA GLN A 494 25.57 -12.78 18.93
C GLN A 494 25.52 -12.03 20.27
N PRO A 495 25.22 -12.71 21.39
CA PRO A 495 25.33 -12.11 22.72
C PRO A 495 26.77 -11.63 22.98
N VAL A 496 26.93 -10.59 23.74
CA VAL A 496 28.27 -10.04 24.01
C VAL A 496 28.66 -10.22 25.49
N THR A 497 29.94 -10.20 25.74
CA THR A 497 30.48 -10.02 27.10
C THR A 497 30.70 -8.53 27.33
N PHE A 498 30.12 -7.99 28.39
CA PHE A 498 30.23 -6.58 28.68
C PHE A 498 31.49 -6.29 29.52
N ILE A 499 32.31 -5.37 29.03
CA ILE A 499 33.31 -4.65 29.85
C ILE A 499 32.58 -3.39 30.31
N ASN A 500 32.80 -2.89 31.53
CA ASN A 500 32.09 -1.70 32.01
C ASN A 500 31.96 -0.63 30.95
N ALA A 501 30.74 -0.50 30.45
CA ALA A 501 30.43 0.45 29.37
C ALA A 501 30.29 1.85 29.97
N PRO A 502 30.68 2.89 29.27
CA PRO A 502 30.51 4.24 29.79
C PRO A 502 29.04 4.49 30.14
N PRO A 503 28.72 5.19 31.23
CA PRO A 503 27.38 5.58 31.57
C PRO A 503 26.80 6.46 30.44
N ASN A 504 25.52 6.36 30.23
CA ASN A 504 24.84 7.09 29.16
C ASN A 504 24.25 8.40 29.69
N ILE A 505 24.18 9.34 28.81
CA ILE A 505 23.39 10.56 28.90
C ILE A 505 23.07 11.01 27.45
N ASP A 506 21.83 11.39 27.21
CA ASP A 506 21.45 11.96 25.93
C ASP A 506 22.15 13.32 25.71
N THR A 507 22.36 13.67 24.46
CA THR A 507 22.87 15.01 24.13
C THR A 507 21.87 16.06 24.58
N VAL A 508 22.35 17.01 25.33
CA VAL A 508 21.56 18.18 25.73
C VAL A 508 21.63 19.19 24.59
N SER A 509 20.48 19.62 24.09
CA SER A 509 20.43 20.67 23.09
C SER A 509 20.84 22.00 23.65
N ASP A 510 21.41 22.87 22.80
CA ASP A 510 21.65 24.25 23.14
C ASP A 510 20.37 24.91 23.63
N VAL A 511 20.46 25.70 24.67
CA VAL A 511 19.30 26.35 25.28
C VAL A 511 19.45 27.86 25.29
N GLN A 512 18.33 28.51 25.25
CA GLN A 512 18.22 29.93 25.47
C GLN A 512 17.33 30.20 26.70
N ILE A 513 17.73 31.11 27.52
CA ILE A 513 17.01 31.49 28.74
C ILE A 513 17.09 33.00 28.87
N ASN A 514 16.03 33.61 29.39
CA ASN A 514 16.06 35.03 29.73
C ASN A 514 16.86 35.27 31.02
N GLU A 515 17.50 36.41 31.13
CA GLU A 515 18.36 36.76 32.27
C GLU A 515 17.65 36.75 33.65
N ASP A 516 16.35 36.97 33.66
CA ASP A 516 15.52 36.97 34.87
C ASP A 516 14.78 35.64 35.08
N ALA A 517 15.06 34.61 34.26
CA ALA A 517 14.39 33.34 34.39
C ALA A 517 15.32 32.23 34.84
N ASN A 518 14.76 31.24 35.52
CA ASN A 518 15.40 29.96 35.80
C ASN A 518 14.88 28.89 34.84
N LEU A 519 15.79 28.02 34.39
CA LEU A 519 15.41 26.91 33.49
C LEU A 519 15.89 25.59 34.13
N GLY A 520 14.94 24.72 34.43
CA GLY A 520 15.23 23.33 34.78
C GLY A 520 15.31 22.47 33.52
N ILE A 521 16.47 21.90 33.21
CA ILE A 521 16.67 20.98 32.10
C ILE A 521 16.58 19.55 32.62
N GLN A 522 15.62 18.81 32.14
CA GLN A 522 15.55 17.37 32.39
C GLN A 522 16.68 16.68 31.62
N LEU A 523 17.60 16.04 32.35
CA LEU A 523 18.64 15.22 31.75
C LEU A 523 18.04 13.83 31.46
N THR A 524 17.98 13.46 30.22
CA THR A 524 17.42 12.18 29.75
C THR A 524 18.53 11.20 29.39
N GLY A 525 18.19 9.91 29.27
CA GLY A 525 19.13 8.86 28.92
C GLY A 525 20.18 8.56 30.00
N VAL A 526 20.06 9.17 31.20
CA VAL A 526 21.02 8.97 32.28
C VAL A 526 20.84 7.59 32.88
N ASN A 527 21.81 6.74 32.63
CA ASN A 527 21.89 5.40 33.18
C ASN A 527 23.36 4.96 33.24
N TYR A 528 23.63 3.84 33.88
CA TYR A 528 24.99 3.29 34.05
C TYR A 528 25.57 2.57 32.83
N GLY A 529 24.98 2.77 31.64
CA GLY A 529 25.41 2.06 30.42
C GLY A 529 24.75 0.71 30.27
N ALA A 530 25.35 -0.15 29.43
CA ALA A 530 24.83 -1.47 29.07
C ALA A 530 25.34 -2.58 30.01
N ASP A 531 25.63 -2.26 31.28
CA ASP A 531 26.25 -3.21 32.19
C ASP A 531 25.26 -4.16 32.88
N VAL A 532 25.78 -5.36 33.15
CA VAL A 532 25.05 -6.52 33.70
C VAL A 532 24.56 -6.29 35.13
N ASN A 533 25.28 -5.48 35.87
CA ASN A 533 24.97 -5.19 37.28
C ASN A 533 24.47 -3.76 37.43
N ALA A 534 23.39 -3.61 38.19
CA ALA A 534 22.87 -2.28 38.51
C ALA A 534 23.94 -1.47 39.21
N GLN A 535 24.31 -0.36 38.61
CA GLN A 535 25.32 0.57 39.15
C GLN A 535 24.66 1.88 39.62
N ASN A 536 25.31 2.55 40.56
CA ASN A 536 24.87 3.86 40.97
C ASN A 536 25.44 4.92 40.03
N VAL A 537 24.57 5.85 39.63
CA VAL A 537 24.97 6.94 38.75
C VAL A 537 24.97 8.26 39.49
N THR A 538 26.03 9.02 39.32
CA THR A 538 26.15 10.39 39.82
C THR A 538 26.28 11.36 38.67
N VAL A 539 25.61 12.53 38.75
CA VAL A 539 25.63 13.56 37.72
C VAL A 539 26.12 14.88 38.32
N THR A 540 27.08 15.48 37.64
CA THR A 540 27.63 16.79 38.00
C THR A 540 27.66 17.73 36.79
N ALA A 541 27.54 19.03 37.03
CA ALA A 541 27.60 20.04 35.97
C ALA A 541 28.46 21.24 36.40
N TYR A 542 29.09 21.87 35.39
CA TYR A 542 29.75 23.17 35.56
C TYR A 542 29.66 23.98 34.24
N ALA A 543 29.72 25.30 34.38
CA ALA A 543 29.77 26.25 33.27
C ALA A 543 31.17 26.84 33.08
N GLU A 544 31.63 27.06 31.86
CA GLU A 544 32.92 27.75 31.57
C GLU A 544 32.85 29.22 31.99
N ASN A 545 31.74 29.90 31.72
CA ASN A 545 31.56 31.30 32.13
C ASN A 545 30.82 31.38 33.46
N THR A 546 31.60 31.44 34.53
CA THR A 546 31.08 31.55 35.89
C THR A 546 30.52 32.94 36.22
N ALA A 547 30.73 33.95 35.41
CA ALA A 547 30.09 35.25 35.61
C ALA A 547 28.60 35.21 35.22
N ILE A 548 28.24 34.41 34.21
CA ILE A 548 26.85 34.18 33.83
C ILE A 548 26.21 33.13 34.74
N PHE A 549 26.86 31.97 34.94
CA PHE A 549 26.39 30.87 35.77
C PHE A 549 27.38 30.58 36.91
N PRO A 550 27.25 31.24 38.04
CA PRO A 550 28.22 31.12 39.17
C PRO A 550 28.22 29.75 39.81
N SER A 551 27.13 29.04 39.75
CA SER A 551 26.99 27.64 40.22
C SER A 551 25.86 26.94 39.47
N LEU A 552 26.04 25.65 39.14
CA LEU A 552 25.01 24.79 38.57
C LEU A 552 24.67 23.70 39.61
N VAL A 553 23.39 23.43 39.74
CA VAL A 553 22.87 22.40 40.65
C VAL A 553 22.17 21.33 39.82
N VAL A 554 22.53 20.07 40.04
CA VAL A 554 21.78 18.93 39.52
C VAL A 554 20.98 18.33 40.69
N ASN A 555 19.67 18.44 40.54
CA ASN A 555 18.71 17.88 41.49
C ASN A 555 18.31 16.47 41.07
N ASN A 556 18.13 15.58 42.06
CA ASN A 556 17.62 14.24 41.84
C ASN A 556 16.31 14.05 42.65
N PRO A 557 15.16 14.57 42.14
CA PRO A 557 13.90 14.58 42.90
C PRO A 557 13.30 13.19 43.11
N SER A 558 13.65 12.23 42.25
CA SER A 558 13.30 10.81 42.40
C SER A 558 14.37 9.95 41.72
N THR A 559 14.46 8.68 42.09
CA THR A 559 15.45 7.74 41.53
C THR A 559 15.41 7.77 39.99
N GLY A 560 16.57 8.09 39.38
CA GLY A 560 16.71 8.14 37.92
C GLY A 560 16.20 9.42 37.24
N GLN A 561 15.72 10.41 37.99
CA GLN A 561 15.35 11.72 37.45
C GLN A 561 16.39 12.77 37.82
N PHE A 562 17.06 13.32 36.84
CA PHE A 562 18.06 14.37 37.02
C PHE A 562 17.61 15.66 36.35
N ILE A 563 17.58 16.75 37.10
CA ILE A 563 17.22 18.08 36.62
C ILE A 563 18.41 19.00 36.86
N LEU A 564 18.96 19.56 35.77
CA LEU A 564 19.98 20.61 35.83
C LEU A 564 19.27 21.97 35.88
N ASP A 565 19.44 22.67 36.96
CA ASP A 565 18.93 24.04 37.13
C ASP A 565 19.94 25.05 36.60
N LEU A 566 19.54 25.78 35.56
CA LEU A 566 20.25 26.93 35.04
C LEU A 566 19.61 28.19 35.63
N ALA A 567 20.37 28.86 36.51
CA ALA A 567 20.00 30.14 37.10
C ALA A 567 21.09 31.16 36.74
N PRO A 568 20.87 32.03 35.77
CA PRO A 568 21.79 33.10 35.43
C PRO A 568 21.96 34.08 36.62
N SER A 569 23.11 34.72 36.70
CA SER A 569 23.24 35.92 37.53
C SER A 569 22.29 36.98 37.03
N ALA A 570 21.67 37.73 37.95
CA ALA A 570 20.81 38.84 37.58
C ALA A 570 21.52 39.81 36.60
N ASP A 571 20.79 40.29 35.63
CA ASP A 571 21.26 41.25 34.58
C ASP A 571 22.47 40.76 33.78
N SER A 572 22.66 39.43 33.68
CA SER A 572 23.79 38.84 32.97
C SER A 572 23.33 38.08 31.70
N ASN A 573 23.60 38.68 30.57
CA ASN A 573 23.36 38.05 29.24
C ASN A 573 24.67 37.59 28.56
N GLY A 574 24.53 36.72 27.59
CA GLY A 574 25.66 36.15 26.84
C GLY A 574 25.60 34.64 26.79
N SER A 575 26.70 33.99 26.42
CA SER A 575 26.73 32.55 26.28
C SER A 575 27.81 31.87 27.13
N SER A 576 27.52 30.65 27.55
CA SER A 576 28.49 29.80 28.22
C SER A 576 28.34 28.36 27.71
N VAL A 577 29.46 27.66 27.59
CA VAL A 577 29.42 26.20 27.44
C VAL A 577 29.16 25.60 28.81
N VAL A 578 28.20 24.72 28.90
CA VAL A 578 27.85 23.95 30.09
C VAL A 578 28.26 22.50 29.84
N TYR A 579 28.98 21.93 30.80
CA TYR A 579 29.39 20.53 30.77
C TYR A 579 28.59 19.74 31.80
N VAL A 580 28.06 18.60 31.38
CA VAL A 580 27.41 17.63 32.26
C VAL A 580 28.21 16.34 32.21
N THR A 581 28.60 15.84 33.37
CA THR A 581 29.33 14.59 33.50
C THR A 581 28.52 13.60 34.33
N VAL A 582 28.28 12.45 33.71
CA VAL A 582 27.66 11.27 34.34
C VAL A 582 28.80 10.32 34.72
N ARG A 583 28.76 9.77 35.90
CA ARG A 583 29.72 8.77 36.39
C ARG A 583 28.95 7.62 36.99
N ASP A 584 29.32 6.40 36.67
CA ASP A 584 28.89 5.16 37.35
C ASP A 584 29.93 4.67 38.33
N ASP A 585 29.61 3.65 39.10
CA ASP A 585 30.51 3.00 40.09
C ASP A 585 31.08 1.64 39.56
N GLY A 586 30.94 1.34 38.25
CA GLY A 586 31.50 0.13 37.63
C GLY A 586 33.02 0.11 37.47
N GLY A 587 33.65 1.27 37.49
CA GLY A 587 35.11 1.43 37.51
C GLY A 587 35.77 1.33 36.12
N THR A 588 37.11 1.36 36.09
CA THR A 588 37.90 1.39 34.85
C THR A 588 38.74 0.13 34.61
N ALA A 589 38.43 -0.96 35.35
CA ALA A 589 39.12 -2.23 35.19
C ALA A 589 38.94 -2.80 33.79
N ASP A 590 39.97 -3.51 33.29
CA ASP A 590 39.97 -4.19 31.98
C ASP A 590 39.63 -3.30 30.75
N GLY A 591 39.83 -1.98 30.90
CA GLY A 591 39.50 -1.01 29.84
C GLY A 591 38.08 -0.43 29.96
N GLY A 592 37.40 -0.66 31.04
CA GLY A 592 36.09 -0.08 31.35
C GLY A 592 36.15 1.46 31.41
N ILE A 593 35.04 2.09 31.14
CA ILE A 593 34.89 3.56 31.14
C ILE A 593 33.79 3.92 32.14
N ASP A 594 34.17 4.61 33.22
CA ASP A 594 33.27 4.98 34.32
C ASP A 594 32.62 6.35 34.20
N SER A 595 32.81 7.06 33.08
CA SER A 595 32.27 8.41 32.97
C SER A 595 32.03 8.82 31.49
N THR A 596 30.92 9.52 31.29
CA THR A 596 30.55 10.16 30.04
C THR A 596 30.29 11.65 30.27
N ARG A 597 30.77 12.49 29.36
CA ARG A 597 30.56 13.93 29.39
C ARG A 597 29.88 14.39 28.10
N VAL A 598 28.84 15.19 28.24
CA VAL A 598 28.21 15.97 27.19
C VAL A 598 28.36 17.46 27.48
N SER A 599 28.23 18.28 26.44
CA SER A 599 28.24 19.73 26.57
C SER A 599 27.21 20.37 25.66
N PHE A 600 26.71 21.51 26.02
CA PHE A 600 25.79 22.31 25.25
C PHE A 600 26.06 23.79 25.52
N ASN A 601 25.58 24.66 24.61
CA ASN A 601 25.63 26.10 24.79
C ASN A 601 24.36 26.56 25.52
N ALA A 602 24.54 27.29 26.62
CA ALA A 602 23.47 28.03 27.24
C ALA A 602 23.64 29.52 26.93
N THR A 603 22.67 30.08 26.25
CA THR A 603 22.65 31.50 25.91
C THR A 603 21.59 32.22 26.73
N VAL A 604 22.03 33.19 27.46
CA VAL A 604 21.16 34.07 28.25
C VAL A 604 20.85 35.29 27.40
N LEU A 605 19.59 35.50 27.16
CA LEU A 605 19.05 36.59 26.36
C LEU A 605 18.64 37.74 27.27
N PRO A 606 18.81 38.98 26.84
CA PRO A 606 18.26 40.12 27.58
C PRO A 606 16.72 39.98 27.70
N VAL A 607 16.15 40.55 28.75
CA VAL A 607 14.70 40.56 28.95
C VAL A 607 14.08 41.52 27.92
N ASN A 608 13.14 41.00 27.20
CA ASN A 608 12.53 41.74 26.13
C ASN A 608 11.42 42.67 26.58
N ASP A 609 11.43 43.89 26.06
CA ASP A 609 10.31 44.81 26.20
C ASP A 609 9.17 44.50 25.19
N THR A 610 7.98 44.83 25.61
CA THR A 610 6.81 44.68 24.72
C THR A 610 6.94 45.65 23.54
N PRO A 611 6.66 45.19 22.31
CA PRO A 611 6.63 46.09 21.13
C PRO A 611 5.85 47.35 21.36
N GLY A 612 6.31 48.45 20.83
CA GLY A 612 5.67 49.75 21.00
C GLY A 612 4.26 49.81 20.41
N SER A 613 3.48 50.74 20.86
CA SER A 613 2.11 50.93 20.36
C SER A 613 2.12 51.38 18.88
N PHE A 614 1.21 50.83 18.08
CA PHE A 614 1.06 51.16 16.66
C PHE A 614 -0.46 51.21 16.29
N THR A 615 -0.75 51.69 15.07
CA THR A 615 -2.12 51.90 14.59
C THR A 615 -2.41 51.02 13.37
N ALA A 616 -3.58 50.40 13.28
CA ALA A 616 -4.12 49.84 12.06
C ALA A 616 -4.64 50.99 11.17
N SER A 617 -4.10 51.08 9.94
CA SER A 617 -4.33 52.23 9.05
C SER A 617 -5.54 52.10 8.13
N GLY A 618 -6.10 50.87 7.97
CA GLY A 618 -7.34 50.62 7.20
C GLY A 618 -7.17 49.70 6.01
N GLU A 619 -8.26 49.54 5.23
CA GLU A 619 -8.38 48.67 4.07
C GLU A 619 -8.28 49.44 2.75
N TYR A 620 -7.56 48.86 1.80
CA TYR A 620 -7.41 49.40 0.46
C TYR A 620 -7.73 48.36 -0.62
N LEU A 621 -8.56 48.75 -1.59
CA LEU A 621 -8.85 47.93 -2.76
C LEU A 621 -7.83 48.28 -3.88
N PHE A 622 -7.13 47.27 -4.37
CA PHE A 622 -6.14 47.41 -5.44
C PHE A 622 -6.63 46.72 -6.71
N ASN A 623 -6.64 47.47 -7.81
CA ASN A 623 -6.98 46.95 -9.13
C ASN A 623 -5.85 46.07 -9.68
N ALA A 624 -6.19 44.84 -10.14
CA ALA A 624 -5.20 43.88 -10.64
C ALA A 624 -4.56 44.25 -11.97
N ILE A 625 -5.14 45.21 -12.74
CA ILE A 625 -4.70 45.56 -14.08
C ILE A 625 -3.67 46.70 -14.04
N ASP A 626 -3.96 47.76 -13.27
CA ASP A 626 -3.15 48.98 -13.27
C ASP A 626 -2.45 49.28 -11.93
N GLY A 627 -2.71 48.47 -10.93
CA GLY A 627 -2.14 48.57 -9.58
C GLY A 627 -2.62 49.81 -8.79
N SER A 628 -3.64 50.54 -9.28
CA SER A 628 -4.22 51.64 -8.51
C SER A 628 -4.87 51.16 -7.25
N GLY A 629 -4.69 51.87 -6.13
CA GLY A 629 -5.29 51.57 -4.83
C GLY A 629 -6.17 52.68 -4.37
N ALA A 630 -7.31 52.38 -3.79
CA ALA A 630 -8.23 53.31 -3.17
C ALA A 630 -8.64 52.84 -1.78
N PHE A 631 -8.70 53.76 -0.82
CA PHE A 631 -9.20 53.45 0.52
C PHE A 631 -10.65 52.97 0.43
N LEU A 632 -10.97 51.85 1.12
CA LEU A 632 -12.32 51.32 1.15
C LEU A 632 -13.18 52.15 2.11
N SER A 633 -13.82 53.21 1.54
CA SER A 633 -14.63 54.14 2.34
C SER A 633 -16.01 53.64 2.75
N ASN A 634 -16.43 52.56 2.12
CA ASN A 634 -17.67 51.85 2.45
C ASN A 634 -17.35 50.51 3.06
N GLU A 635 -17.83 50.23 4.21
CA GLU A 635 -17.66 48.95 4.94
C GLU A 635 -18.26 47.72 4.20
N TYR A 636 -18.53 47.85 2.89
CA TYR A 636 -19.17 46.83 2.05
C TYR A 636 -18.35 46.57 0.77
N LEU A 637 -17.87 45.33 0.63
CA LEU A 637 -17.11 44.87 -0.53
C LEU A 637 -17.92 43.82 -1.30
N PHE A 638 -18.35 44.15 -2.52
CA PHE A 638 -19.07 43.24 -3.40
C PHE A 638 -18.08 42.65 -4.44
N ILE A 639 -17.99 41.30 -4.47
CA ILE A 639 -17.08 40.59 -5.35
C ILE A 639 -17.83 40.02 -6.55
N THR A 640 -17.39 40.37 -7.75
CA THR A 640 -17.99 39.98 -9.04
C THR A 640 -16.93 39.34 -9.93
N PRO A 641 -17.33 38.67 -11.05
CA PRO A 641 -16.37 38.18 -12.04
C PRO A 641 -15.43 39.24 -12.60
N GLU A 642 -15.82 40.53 -12.62
CA GLU A 642 -14.99 41.61 -13.17
C GLU A 642 -13.87 42.03 -12.21
N ASN A 643 -14.15 42.05 -10.88
CA ASN A 643 -13.17 42.48 -9.88
C ASN A 643 -12.53 41.31 -9.09
N GLN A 644 -12.92 40.06 -9.36
CA GLN A 644 -12.44 38.89 -8.60
C GLN A 644 -10.90 38.73 -8.54
N ASN A 645 -10.20 39.31 -9.50
CA ASN A 645 -8.73 39.30 -9.56
C ASN A 645 -8.10 40.49 -8.85
N ASP A 646 -8.86 41.49 -8.44
CA ASP A 646 -8.40 42.60 -7.61
C ASP A 646 -8.03 42.06 -6.22
N SER A 647 -7.35 42.85 -5.41
CA SER A 647 -6.95 42.48 -4.06
C SER A 647 -7.44 43.47 -3.02
N LEU A 648 -7.91 42.95 -1.91
CA LEU A 648 -8.16 43.72 -0.69
C LEU A 648 -6.87 43.68 0.14
N ARG A 649 -6.33 44.84 0.48
CA ARG A 649 -5.13 45.01 1.29
C ARG A 649 -5.46 45.70 2.59
N PHE A 650 -5.05 45.12 3.70
CA PHE A 650 -5.06 45.69 5.04
C PHE A 650 -3.67 46.23 5.34
N VAL A 651 -3.62 47.46 5.92
CA VAL A 651 -2.37 48.19 6.16
C VAL A 651 -2.31 48.64 7.61
N TRP A 652 -1.16 48.63 8.21
CA TRP A 652 -0.88 49.13 9.56
C TRP A 652 0.46 49.84 9.63
N GLU A 653 0.64 50.61 10.73
CA GLU A 653 1.89 51.31 11.01
C GLU A 653 2.95 50.32 11.51
N GLU A 654 4.21 50.67 11.32
CA GLU A 654 5.34 49.94 11.90
C GLU A 654 5.43 50.19 13.38
N SER A 655 5.52 49.13 14.17
CA SER A 655 5.81 49.18 15.61
C SER A 655 7.33 49.26 15.80
N ALA A 656 7.79 50.00 16.79
CA ALA A 656 9.19 50.05 17.17
C ALA A 656 9.45 49.15 18.39
N ASP A 657 10.54 48.41 18.35
CA ASP A 657 11.02 47.63 19.47
C ASP A 657 12.21 48.35 20.14
N VAL A 658 12.19 48.40 21.48
CA VAL A 658 13.21 49.15 22.24
C VAL A 658 14.56 48.39 22.26
N ASP A 659 14.52 47.08 22.23
CA ASP A 659 15.69 46.21 22.21
C ASP A 659 16.26 46.03 20.79
N GLY A 660 15.58 46.50 19.77
CA GLY A 660 15.97 46.38 18.38
C GLY A 660 15.63 45.04 17.75
N ASP A 661 14.74 44.28 18.39
CA ASP A 661 14.29 43.02 17.89
C ASP A 661 13.42 43.16 16.63
N THR A 662 13.39 42.14 15.84
CA THR A 662 12.61 42.11 14.63
C THR A 662 11.13 42.01 14.98
N ILE A 663 10.34 43.01 14.63
CA ILE A 663 8.89 42.99 14.83
C ILE A 663 8.21 42.23 13.69
N GLU A 664 7.32 41.33 14.10
CA GLU A 664 6.42 40.63 13.19
C GLU A 664 4.97 40.95 13.53
N TYR A 665 4.12 40.92 12.53
CA TYR A 665 2.72 41.27 12.63
C TYR A 665 1.81 40.11 12.26
N ARG A 666 0.62 40.08 12.88
CA ARG A 666 -0.41 39.14 12.51
C ARG A 666 -1.79 39.81 12.57
N MET A 667 -2.48 39.79 11.45
CA MET A 667 -3.85 40.26 11.41
C MET A 667 -4.81 39.18 11.97
N ILE A 668 -5.82 39.61 12.70
CA ILE A 668 -6.88 38.80 13.28
C ILE A 668 -8.22 39.35 12.79
N GLY A 669 -9.01 38.50 12.16
CA GLY A 669 -10.43 38.77 11.87
C GLY A 669 -11.30 38.28 13.00
N TYR A 670 -12.45 38.92 13.18
CA TYR A 670 -13.45 38.58 14.18
C TYR A 670 -14.80 38.35 13.51
N ASP A 671 -15.71 37.66 14.19
CA ASP A 671 -17.01 37.26 13.69
C ASP A 671 -16.88 36.45 12.37
N ASP A 672 -17.68 36.74 11.36
CA ASP A 672 -17.61 36.04 10.09
C ASP A 672 -16.35 36.31 9.29
N LEU A 673 -15.44 37.18 9.75
CA LEU A 673 -14.14 37.44 9.14
C LEU A 673 -12.98 36.69 9.79
N GLU A 674 -13.22 35.70 10.68
CA GLU A 674 -12.19 34.90 11.35
C GLU A 674 -11.27 34.22 10.34
N PHE A 675 -11.75 33.87 9.13
CA PHE A 675 -10.95 33.29 8.05
C PHE A 675 -9.88 34.23 7.48
N LEU A 676 -9.97 35.55 7.70
CA LEU A 676 -8.92 36.51 7.35
C LEU A 676 -7.76 36.49 8.35
N SER A 677 -7.90 35.80 9.47
CA SER A 677 -6.83 35.69 10.46
C SER A 677 -5.62 34.98 9.85
N MET A 678 -4.47 35.62 9.93
CA MET A 678 -3.22 35.03 9.45
C MET A 678 -2.80 33.88 10.37
N ASN A 679 -2.39 32.78 9.78
CA ASN A 679 -1.81 31.65 10.52
C ASN A 679 -0.30 31.80 10.74
N THR A 680 0.33 32.78 10.08
CA THR A 680 1.77 33.07 10.14
C THR A 680 2.02 34.53 10.45
N TRP A 681 3.18 34.81 11.01
CA TRP A 681 3.65 36.16 11.23
C TRP A 681 4.35 36.69 9.98
N THR A 682 4.37 37.99 9.81
CA THR A 682 5.05 38.70 8.71
C THR A 682 5.72 39.95 9.25
N GLN A 683 6.82 40.35 8.63
CA GLN A 683 7.47 41.66 8.84
C GLN A 683 6.86 42.77 8.01
N ASP A 684 5.99 42.40 7.06
CA ASP A 684 5.29 43.37 6.24
C ASP A 684 4.25 44.11 7.06
N THR A 685 4.10 45.41 6.81
CA THR A 685 3.07 46.25 7.41
C THR A 685 1.75 46.25 6.61
N SER A 686 1.57 45.25 5.82
CA SER A 686 0.32 45.03 5.09
C SER A 686 0.18 43.57 4.64
N ILE A 687 -1.07 43.17 4.43
CA ILE A 687 -1.40 41.91 3.81
C ILE A 687 -2.52 42.07 2.80
N ALA A 688 -2.48 41.31 1.72
CA ALA A 688 -3.48 41.37 0.67
C ALA A 688 -4.02 39.96 0.32
N TRP A 689 -5.31 39.93 0.02
CA TRP A 689 -5.98 38.73 -0.52
C TRP A 689 -6.60 39.05 -1.87
N ALA A 690 -6.45 38.14 -2.85
CA ALA A 690 -7.23 38.23 -4.07
C ALA A 690 -8.72 38.04 -3.74
N LEU A 691 -9.57 38.83 -4.33
CA LEU A 691 -11.00 38.85 -3.95
C LEU A 691 -11.68 37.49 -4.17
N LYS A 692 -11.29 36.73 -5.21
CA LYS A 692 -11.77 35.36 -5.48
C LYS A 692 -11.43 34.39 -4.35
N ASP A 693 -10.28 34.57 -3.70
CA ASP A 693 -9.82 33.67 -2.63
C ASP A 693 -10.57 33.98 -1.32
N LEU A 694 -10.99 35.23 -1.12
CA LEU A 694 -11.84 35.60 0.00
C LEU A 694 -13.22 34.92 -0.06
N VAL A 695 -13.82 34.83 -1.23
CA VAL A 695 -15.12 34.15 -1.41
C VAL A 695 -15.04 32.67 -1.11
N ALA A 696 -13.93 32.02 -1.44
CA ALA A 696 -13.71 30.61 -1.15
C ALA A 696 -13.69 30.29 0.36
N GLN A 697 -13.49 31.30 1.21
CA GLN A 697 -13.41 31.17 2.66
C GLN A 697 -14.70 31.62 3.40
N THR A 698 -15.64 32.25 2.67
CA THR A 698 -16.90 32.70 3.27
C THR A 698 -17.83 31.52 3.56
N ASP A 699 -18.65 31.65 4.61
CA ASP A 699 -19.59 30.63 5.06
C ASP A 699 -20.75 30.40 4.06
N THR A 700 -21.70 29.57 4.43
CA THR A 700 -22.78 28.95 3.65
C THR A 700 -23.61 29.90 2.77
N VAL A 701 -23.56 31.21 2.99
CA VAL A 701 -24.28 32.23 2.20
C VAL A 701 -23.36 33.09 1.33
N ASN A 702 -22.04 32.84 1.34
CA ASN A 702 -21.01 33.64 0.65
C ASN A 702 -21.05 35.14 0.98
N VAL A 703 -21.50 35.47 2.18
CA VAL A 703 -21.48 36.82 2.75
C VAL A 703 -20.92 36.72 4.14
N SER A 704 -19.85 37.48 4.41
CA SER A 704 -19.21 37.51 5.72
C SER A 704 -19.14 38.97 6.20
N GLU A 705 -19.42 39.21 7.47
CA GLU A 705 -19.40 40.53 8.10
C GLU A 705 -18.74 40.45 9.48
N GLY A 706 -17.78 41.31 9.76
CA GLY A 706 -17.06 41.33 11.01
C GLY A 706 -16.04 42.47 11.10
N SER A 707 -15.21 42.43 12.09
CA SER A 707 -14.12 43.38 12.30
C SER A 707 -12.76 42.73 12.23
N TRP A 708 -11.70 43.52 12.21
CA TRP A 708 -10.34 43.03 12.21
C TRP A 708 -9.43 43.90 13.09
N SER A 709 -8.31 43.32 13.52
CA SER A 709 -7.25 44.02 14.26
C SER A 709 -5.88 43.43 13.88
N VAL A 710 -4.82 44.04 14.34
CA VAL A 710 -3.44 43.57 14.15
C VAL A 710 -2.79 43.48 15.54
N ILE A 711 -2.04 42.38 15.71
CA ILE A 711 -1.12 42.25 16.83
C ILE A 711 0.30 42.25 16.29
N SER A 712 1.21 42.93 16.97
CA SER A 712 2.64 42.82 16.74
C SER A 712 3.28 41.93 17.78
N THR A 713 4.42 41.37 17.43
CA THR A 713 5.29 40.62 18.34
C THR A 713 6.73 40.82 17.94
N ASP A 714 7.58 40.83 18.92
CA ASP A 714 9.05 40.70 18.82
C ASP A 714 9.48 39.20 18.87
N GLY A 715 8.49 38.28 18.93
CA GLY A 715 8.66 36.86 19.14
C GLY A 715 8.48 36.43 20.61
N GLN A 716 8.37 37.37 21.55
CA GLN A 716 8.28 37.07 22.98
C GLN A 716 7.05 37.70 23.65
N SER A 717 6.70 38.89 23.24
CA SER A 717 5.56 39.62 23.75
C SER A 717 4.62 40.05 22.62
N PHE A 718 3.44 40.49 23.00
CA PHE A 718 2.41 40.87 22.03
C PHE A 718 1.86 42.26 22.37
N GLN A 719 1.73 43.10 21.39
CA GLN A 719 1.07 44.37 21.45
C GLN A 719 -0.05 44.43 20.43
N GLN A 720 -1.28 44.70 20.87
CA GLN A 720 -2.39 44.93 19.96
C GLN A 720 -2.39 46.38 19.50
N ALA A 721 -2.79 46.64 18.26
CA ALA A 721 -2.94 47.99 17.73
C ALA A 721 -3.89 48.82 18.62
N VAL A 722 -3.45 50.04 18.99
CA VAL A 722 -4.13 50.88 19.98
C VAL A 722 -5.34 51.59 19.38
N SER A 723 -5.31 51.87 18.09
CA SER A 723 -6.43 52.47 17.33
C SER A 723 -6.23 52.19 15.84
N GLY A 724 -7.31 52.21 15.11
CA GLY A 724 -7.37 51.92 13.67
C GLY A 724 -8.76 51.41 13.35
N SER A 725 -9.16 51.41 12.13
CA SER A 725 -10.51 51.01 11.82
C SER A 725 -10.80 49.56 12.23
N ILE A 726 -11.25 49.41 13.46
CA ILE A 726 -12.07 48.28 13.82
C ILE A 726 -13.41 48.57 13.17
N GLY A 727 -13.43 48.68 11.82
CA GLY A 727 -14.64 48.87 11.05
C GLY A 727 -15.32 47.53 10.83
N ASN A 728 -16.62 47.53 10.75
CA ASN A 728 -17.38 46.37 10.27
C ASN A 728 -17.16 46.29 8.76
N LEU A 729 -16.37 45.30 8.30
CA LEU A 729 -16.18 44.98 6.90
C LEU A 729 -17.17 43.88 6.50
N LYS A 730 -17.93 44.09 5.43
CA LYS A 730 -18.82 43.10 4.86
C LYS A 730 -18.36 42.67 3.48
N ILE A 731 -18.07 41.41 3.32
CA ILE A 731 -17.62 40.79 2.08
C ILE A 731 -18.79 39.99 1.50
N ASP A 732 -19.18 40.26 0.25
CA ASP A 732 -20.22 39.55 -0.46
C ASP A 732 -19.70 38.97 -1.79
N GLY A 733 -19.54 37.66 -1.83
CA GLY A 733 -18.97 36.91 -2.94
C GLY A 733 -19.93 35.95 -3.64
N ARG A 734 -21.24 36.12 -3.48
CA ARG A 734 -22.26 35.20 -4.02
C ARG A 734 -22.20 35.02 -5.54
N ALA A 735 -21.49 35.87 -6.25
CA ALA A 735 -21.31 35.75 -7.71
C ALA A 735 -20.20 34.74 -8.14
N LEU A 736 -19.45 34.18 -7.23
CA LEU A 736 -18.26 33.33 -7.51
C LEU A 736 -18.41 31.89 -6.99
N ILE A 737 -19.60 31.32 -7.14
CA ILE A 737 -19.86 29.94 -6.71
C ILE A 737 -19.59 28.97 -7.87
N PRO A 738 -18.94 27.83 -7.68
CA PRO A 738 -18.78 26.83 -8.73
C PRO A 738 -20.13 26.25 -9.20
N ASP A 739 -20.26 25.99 -10.49
CA ASP A 739 -21.51 25.52 -11.10
C ASP A 739 -21.78 24.03 -10.87
N VAL A 740 -20.74 23.22 -10.62
CA VAL A 740 -20.82 21.77 -10.52
C VAL A 740 -20.02 21.21 -9.34
N LEU A 741 -20.50 20.11 -8.78
CA LEU A 741 -19.79 19.34 -7.77
C LEU A 741 -18.70 18.51 -8.43
N GLU A 742 -17.44 18.64 -8.01
CA GLU A 742 -16.33 17.93 -8.64
C GLU A 742 -15.24 17.56 -7.63
N LEU A 743 -14.62 16.39 -7.80
CA LEU A 743 -13.36 16.01 -7.17
C LEU A 743 -12.26 15.99 -8.25
N LYS A 744 -11.21 16.77 -8.07
CA LYS A 744 -10.10 16.86 -9.01
C LYS A 744 -9.00 15.84 -8.70
N GLN A 745 -8.14 15.56 -9.67
CA GLN A 745 -6.99 14.68 -9.47
C GLN A 745 -6.02 15.31 -8.45
N ASN A 746 -5.60 14.52 -7.46
CA ASN A 746 -4.66 14.99 -6.45
C ASN A 746 -3.31 15.40 -7.04
N TYR A 747 -2.65 16.39 -6.43
CA TYR A 747 -1.33 16.86 -6.83
C TYR A 747 -0.45 17.15 -5.60
N PRO A 748 0.83 16.68 -5.62
CA PRO A 748 1.45 15.81 -6.63
C PRO A 748 0.89 14.40 -6.64
N ASN A 749 0.95 13.72 -7.80
CA ASN A 749 0.65 12.30 -7.94
C ASN A 749 1.55 11.70 -9.05
N PRO A 750 2.53 10.85 -8.76
CA PRO A 750 2.83 10.26 -7.44
C PRO A 750 3.32 11.27 -6.38
N PHE A 751 3.19 10.90 -5.10
CA PHE A 751 3.66 11.71 -3.97
C PHE A 751 4.45 10.86 -2.96
N THR A 752 5.26 11.51 -2.14
CA THR A 752 6.08 10.83 -1.11
C THR A 752 5.62 11.16 0.31
N THR A 753 5.45 12.43 0.64
CA THR A 753 5.09 12.89 1.98
C THR A 753 3.63 13.29 2.09
N PHE A 754 3.14 14.13 1.20
CA PHE A 754 1.75 14.59 1.18
C PHE A 754 1.27 14.85 -0.24
N THR A 755 -0.03 14.93 -0.39
CA THR A 755 -0.71 15.34 -1.61
C THR A 755 -1.95 16.15 -1.30
N THR A 756 -2.28 17.10 -2.17
CA THR A 756 -3.46 17.94 -2.03
C THR A 756 -4.59 17.43 -2.93
N LEU A 757 -5.78 17.39 -2.37
CA LEU A 757 -7.02 17.05 -3.07
C LEU A 757 -7.88 18.29 -3.14
N GLU A 758 -8.27 18.70 -4.32
CA GLU A 758 -9.15 19.82 -4.58
C GLU A 758 -10.53 19.33 -4.99
N TYR A 759 -11.56 20.01 -4.52
CA TYR A 759 -12.94 19.70 -4.89
C TYR A 759 -13.83 20.94 -4.86
N ASP A 760 -14.84 20.94 -5.70
CA ASP A 760 -15.73 22.05 -5.92
C ASP A 760 -17.11 21.75 -5.33
N VAL A 761 -17.68 22.69 -4.58
CA VAL A 761 -18.98 22.53 -3.89
C VAL A 761 -19.92 23.66 -4.36
N PRO A 762 -20.94 23.38 -5.20
CA PRO A 762 -21.80 24.41 -5.78
C PRO A 762 -22.85 24.96 -4.80
N SER A 763 -23.20 24.22 -3.78
CA SER A 763 -24.13 24.64 -2.72
C SER A 763 -23.79 23.93 -1.42
N PRO A 764 -24.09 24.50 -0.24
CA PRO A 764 -23.82 23.87 1.03
C PRO A 764 -24.39 22.46 1.10
N GLN A 765 -23.53 21.48 1.41
CA GLN A 765 -23.92 20.07 1.50
C GLN A 765 -22.90 19.25 2.29
N TYR A 766 -23.36 18.10 2.76
CA TYR A 766 -22.49 17.16 3.46
C TYR A 766 -21.52 16.49 2.49
N VAL A 767 -20.23 16.57 2.75
CA VAL A 767 -19.18 16.00 1.91
C VAL A 767 -18.34 15.04 2.73
N VAL A 768 -18.09 13.87 2.17
CA VAL A 768 -17.20 12.88 2.75
C VAL A 768 -16.10 12.57 1.76
N LEU A 769 -14.84 12.74 2.17
CA LEU A 769 -13.66 12.29 1.44
C LEU A 769 -12.95 11.21 2.24
N ARG A 770 -12.82 10.03 1.66
CA ARG A 770 -12.17 8.87 2.29
C ARG A 770 -11.10 8.29 1.41
N VAL A 771 -10.02 7.85 2.02
CA VAL A 771 -8.92 7.16 1.35
C VAL A 771 -9.01 5.68 1.62
N PHE A 772 -8.87 4.87 0.56
CA PHE A 772 -8.92 3.42 0.60
C PHE A 772 -7.63 2.84 0.00
N ASN A 773 -7.22 1.68 0.48
CA ASN A 773 -6.16 0.89 -0.13
C ASN A 773 -6.70 0.04 -1.31
N ILE A 774 -5.81 -0.66 -2.01
CA ILE A 774 -6.18 -1.51 -3.17
C ILE A 774 -7.12 -2.69 -2.83
N LYS A 775 -7.28 -3.03 -1.55
CA LYS A 775 -8.23 -4.06 -1.08
C LYS A 775 -9.60 -3.47 -0.73
N GLY A 776 -9.79 -2.16 -0.94
CA GLY A 776 -11.02 -1.45 -0.58
C GLY A 776 -11.20 -1.19 0.92
N GLN A 777 -10.15 -1.36 1.72
CA GLN A 777 -10.21 -1.05 3.16
C GLN A 777 -9.97 0.44 3.37
N LEU A 778 -10.77 1.04 4.24
CA LEU A 778 -10.62 2.43 4.65
C LEU A 778 -9.23 2.64 5.29
N VAL A 779 -8.55 3.67 4.85
CA VAL A 779 -7.24 4.10 5.35
C VAL A 779 -7.40 5.30 6.29
N THR A 780 -8.09 6.33 5.80
CA THR A 780 -8.39 7.53 6.60
C THR A 780 -9.58 8.27 6.00
N THR A 781 -10.24 9.06 6.85
CA THR A 781 -11.28 10.00 6.44
C THR A 781 -10.71 11.42 6.51
N LEU A 782 -10.63 12.10 5.37
CA LEU A 782 -10.06 13.44 5.25
C LEU A 782 -11.09 14.54 5.49
N VAL A 783 -12.33 14.30 5.09
CA VAL A 783 -13.46 15.20 5.27
C VAL A 783 -14.70 14.36 5.60
N ASP A 784 -15.49 14.75 6.59
CA ASP A 784 -16.76 14.08 6.94
C ASP A 784 -17.65 15.10 7.67
N GLU A 785 -18.08 16.15 6.94
CA GLU A 785 -18.78 17.28 7.52
C GLU A 785 -19.59 18.07 6.48
N GLU A 786 -20.43 19.00 6.97
CA GLU A 786 -21.09 19.99 6.14
C GLU A 786 -20.05 20.95 5.55
N GLN A 787 -20.06 21.12 4.24
CA GLN A 787 -19.19 22.04 3.50
C GLN A 787 -20.04 23.14 2.88
N GLY A 788 -19.64 24.41 3.10
CA GLY A 788 -20.19 25.56 2.40
C GLY A 788 -19.86 25.51 0.89
N SER A 789 -20.61 26.27 0.08
CA SER A 789 -20.30 26.44 -1.35
C SER A 789 -18.90 27.02 -1.57
N GLY A 790 -18.27 26.70 -2.68
CA GLY A 790 -16.95 27.22 -3.08
C GLY A 790 -15.95 26.14 -3.49
N TYR A 791 -14.76 26.61 -3.84
CA TYR A 791 -13.61 25.75 -4.18
C TYR A 791 -12.90 25.34 -2.91
N LYS A 792 -12.70 24.04 -2.70
CA LYS A 792 -12.17 23.45 -1.47
C LYS A 792 -10.89 22.66 -1.74
N SER A 793 -10.10 22.51 -0.70
CA SER A 793 -8.93 21.61 -0.74
C SER A 793 -8.67 20.98 0.62
N VAL A 794 -8.09 19.78 0.60
CA VAL A 794 -7.61 19.07 1.79
C VAL A 794 -6.30 18.36 1.48
N VAL A 795 -5.43 18.27 2.45
CA VAL A 795 -4.13 17.60 2.32
C VAL A 795 -4.21 16.22 2.96
N TRP A 796 -3.70 15.23 2.25
CA TRP A 796 -3.41 13.92 2.83
C TRP A 796 -1.90 13.73 2.95
N ASP A 797 -1.43 13.50 4.16
CA ASP A 797 0.00 13.33 4.51
C ASP A 797 0.50 11.89 4.40
N GLY A 798 -0.34 10.98 3.87
CA GLY A 798 0.00 9.56 3.73
C GLY A 798 -0.06 8.79 5.05
N THR A 799 -0.88 9.23 6.01
CA THR A 799 -1.14 8.49 7.26
C THR A 799 -2.54 7.87 7.26
N ASN A 800 -2.76 6.89 8.13
CA ASN A 800 -4.07 6.33 8.46
C ASN A 800 -4.71 7.09 9.64
N ASP A 801 -5.94 6.72 10.03
CA ASP A 801 -6.67 7.35 11.14
C ASP A 801 -5.96 7.24 12.51
N ASN A 802 -4.97 6.36 12.64
CA ASN A 802 -4.16 6.24 13.85
C ASN A 802 -2.88 7.11 13.82
N GLY A 803 -2.63 7.81 12.71
CA GLY A 803 -1.42 8.60 12.49
C GLY A 803 -0.22 7.80 11.97
N ASP A 804 -0.40 6.50 11.64
CA ASP A 804 0.69 5.70 11.11
C ASP A 804 0.87 5.95 9.62
N THR A 805 2.11 6.11 9.19
CA THR A 805 2.44 6.27 7.78
C THR A 805 2.12 4.99 7.00
N VAL A 806 1.30 5.10 5.97
CA VAL A 806 0.93 3.94 5.14
C VAL A 806 2.05 3.56 4.17
N SER A 807 2.07 2.30 3.74
CA SER A 807 3.11 1.78 2.82
C SER A 807 3.01 2.45 1.44
N SER A 808 4.10 2.38 0.67
CA SER A 808 4.07 2.75 -0.75
C SER A 808 3.09 1.85 -1.50
N GLY A 809 2.33 2.43 -2.39
CA GLY A 809 1.32 1.69 -3.12
C GLY A 809 0.25 2.58 -3.74
N VAL A 810 -0.73 1.92 -4.30
CA VAL A 810 -1.91 2.57 -4.88
C VAL A 810 -2.97 2.75 -3.81
N TYR A 811 -3.53 3.93 -3.76
CA TYR A 811 -4.65 4.33 -2.92
C TYR A 811 -5.73 4.96 -3.78
N PHE A 812 -6.94 5.01 -3.26
CA PHE A 812 -8.06 5.67 -3.92
C PHE A 812 -8.66 6.67 -2.94
N CYS A 813 -8.81 7.92 -3.37
CA CYS A 813 -9.63 8.86 -2.66
C CYS A 813 -11.02 8.87 -3.29
N GLN A 814 -12.03 8.65 -2.48
CA GLN A 814 -13.44 8.72 -2.88
C GLN A 814 -14.10 9.91 -2.21
N MET A 815 -14.72 10.74 -3.04
CA MET A 815 -15.67 11.77 -2.59
C MET A 815 -17.08 11.23 -2.70
N TYR A 816 -17.82 11.39 -1.63
CA TYR A 816 -19.21 10.96 -1.51
C TYR A 816 -20.05 12.06 -0.89
N THR A 817 -21.24 12.28 -1.42
CA THR A 817 -22.26 13.10 -0.76
C THR A 817 -23.54 12.28 -0.56
N PRO A 818 -24.20 12.34 0.61
CA PRO A 818 -25.47 11.66 0.82
C PRO A 818 -26.54 12.13 -0.18
N ALA A 819 -27.49 11.27 -0.49
CA ALA A 819 -28.60 11.67 -1.36
C ALA A 819 -29.40 12.83 -0.75
N ASN A 820 -29.44 13.96 -1.42
CA ASN A 820 -30.27 15.09 -1.04
C ASN A 820 -31.72 14.81 -1.51
N PRO A 821 -32.76 15.23 -0.76
CA PRO A 821 -34.15 15.08 -1.17
C PRO A 821 -34.51 15.62 -2.56
N ASN A 822 -33.67 16.52 -3.09
CA ASN A 822 -33.86 17.16 -4.41
C ASN A 822 -32.76 16.85 -5.45
N GLY A 823 -31.81 15.93 -5.17
CA GLY A 823 -30.70 15.60 -6.08
C GLY A 823 -30.16 14.20 -5.82
N GLY A 824 -29.49 13.62 -6.82
CA GLY A 824 -28.88 12.29 -6.74
C GLY A 824 -27.65 12.26 -5.80
N GLN A 825 -27.27 11.06 -5.40
CA GLN A 825 -26.01 10.79 -4.71
C GLN A 825 -24.84 11.09 -5.65
N PHE A 826 -23.80 11.80 -5.17
CA PHE A 826 -22.56 11.98 -5.92
C PHE A 826 -21.51 11.05 -5.37
N ILE A 827 -20.85 10.29 -6.24
CA ILE A 827 -19.72 9.45 -5.90
C ILE A 827 -18.69 9.59 -7.01
N LYS A 828 -17.49 10.03 -6.64
CA LYS A 828 -16.32 10.07 -7.55
C LYS A 828 -15.10 9.57 -6.80
N ALA A 829 -14.28 8.78 -7.47
CA ALA A 829 -13.02 8.32 -6.92
C ALA A 829 -11.85 8.63 -7.86
N ILE A 830 -10.73 8.97 -7.28
CA ILE A 830 -9.46 9.21 -7.98
C ILE A 830 -8.38 8.25 -7.47
N LYS A 831 -7.47 7.87 -8.35
CA LYS A 831 -6.33 7.00 -8.03
C LYS A 831 -5.13 7.85 -7.61
N MET A 832 -4.52 7.50 -6.49
CA MET A 832 -3.35 8.15 -5.94
C MET A 832 -2.21 7.14 -5.82
N LEU A 833 -1.00 7.53 -6.16
CA LEU A 833 0.19 6.68 -6.05
C LEU A 833 1.14 7.28 -5.01
N ARG A 834 1.34 6.56 -3.91
CA ARG A 834 2.30 6.94 -2.88
C ARG A 834 3.62 6.20 -3.10
N LEU A 835 4.71 6.94 -3.18
CA LEU A 835 6.07 6.42 -3.27
C LEU A 835 6.75 6.45 -1.88
N ARG A 836 7.89 5.83 -1.78
CA ARG A 836 8.71 5.89 -0.55
C ARG A 836 9.48 7.19 -0.44
#